data_5594e1f501d9ce0d4864c9df1c18b393
#
_entry.id   5594e1f501d9ce0d4864c9df1c18b393
#
_cell.length_a   1.000
_cell.length_b   1.000
_cell.length_c   1.000
_cell.angle_alpha   90.00
_cell.angle_beta   90.00
_cell.angle_gamma   90.00
#
_symmetry.space_group_name_H-M   'P 1'
#
loop_
_entity.id
_entity.type
_entity.pdbx_description
1 polymer ?
#
loop_
_entity_poly.entity_id
_entity_poly.type
_entity_poly.pdbx_seq_one_letter_code
_entity_poly.pdbx_strand_id
1 'polypeptide(L)'
;MDTAAAPEPHLGRIPALDGIRALGIVLVLFFHGGFSWAGGGFFGVDVFFVLSGFLITGLLVSEFRQNAGIGLARFWGHRVRRLVPALLVMLIGIGLYAVLAAPTDTLGQLRADALATLAYVNNWHLASEGQGYFAALNTPRPLLHTWSLSIEEQFYLVWPLVVLGVLTWTRSLRALLVLTVAGAAASAVAMAVVFGDGSGESRAYYGTDTRAQALLIGAALAIVVAHPLPRRRSGPVTTTSLVRPFRLSAAATAALVVTGGTGLVVVVWLAVVDSSATAWIYRGGFTVVALATAGVIACVALVPASPWSRLLSLRPVRYVGAISYGLYLFHWPIFVVVDHQRTGLVGWPLFLVRVGLSGAVAALSFHFLEMPVRRGVLRGWRGWVAAPLAVGGTAVLVVAATAGATTPVTAVPPGTGASVTHGTAPGGDPGTSAIVTPVAAGTGGPVRMLLVGDSEASFLGFGLGPDSTAHGVFYQGDGVFGCGLSVDTTLFHGTYVAGRVGERGGQVPVPCATQLVRWQADVDTFHPDVVLLAEGEYEVRDQLIGGTWVHIGSSALDNKETADLARATSVLGSTGATVVLLTAPYYRQQEQGNGQGWPEDDPARVNRYNALLRQVAARSNGRVVVADVNARLDPQGHFTTTVDGQVVRFADGIHVTPAGAKLISPWLLDLSARLGAAARAAAAVTPTTAPR
;
A
#
# COMPACT_ATOMS: atom_id res chain seq x y z
N MET A 1 -6.78 -47.67 30.31
CA MET A 1 -5.30 -47.46 30.20
C MET A 1 -5.07 -46.03 29.80
N ASP A 2 -4.87 -45.19 30.82
CA ASP A 2 -4.53 -43.77 30.64
C ASP A 2 -3.10 -43.69 30.10
N THR A 3 -2.95 -43.38 28.80
CA THR A 3 -1.70 -42.96 28.25
C THR A 3 -1.46 -41.52 28.72
N ALA A 4 -0.65 -41.40 29.79
CA ALA A 4 -0.17 -40.12 30.25
C ALA A 4 0.51 -39.41 29.07
N ALA A 5 -0.10 -38.30 28.61
CA ALA A 5 0.43 -37.46 27.54
C ALA A 5 1.82 -36.99 27.95
N ALA A 6 2.83 -37.31 27.13
CA ALA A 6 4.20 -36.84 27.32
C ALA A 6 4.20 -35.31 27.50
N PRO A 7 4.96 -34.77 28.48
CA PRO A 7 4.98 -33.33 28.72
C PRO A 7 5.41 -32.59 27.46
N GLU A 8 4.66 -31.54 27.11
CA GLU A 8 4.95 -30.72 25.96
C GLU A 8 6.37 -30.16 26.05
N PRO A 9 7.11 -30.15 24.94
CA PRO A 9 8.43 -29.53 24.92
C PRO A 9 8.23 -28.00 25.05
N HIS A 10 8.31 -27.51 26.25
CA HIS A 10 8.35 -26.08 26.50
C HIS A 10 9.72 -25.57 26.13
N LEU A 11 9.84 -24.75 25.07
CA LEU A 11 10.96 -23.86 24.86
C LEU A 11 11.12 -23.02 26.14
N GLY A 12 12.25 -23.13 26.92
CA GLY A 12 12.50 -22.24 28.07
C GLY A 12 12.30 -20.81 27.61
N ARG A 13 11.33 -20.15 28.20
CA ARG A 13 10.87 -18.86 27.78
C ARG A 13 12.03 -17.87 27.87
N ILE A 14 12.53 -17.36 26.75
CA ILE A 14 13.49 -16.25 26.72
C ILE A 14 12.65 -14.97 26.79
N PRO A 15 12.57 -14.32 27.97
CA PRO A 15 11.63 -13.21 28.17
C PRO A 15 11.89 -12.02 27.25
N ALA A 16 13.14 -11.80 26.86
CA ALA A 16 13.53 -10.70 25.96
C ALA A 16 12.98 -10.86 24.53
N LEU A 17 12.61 -12.07 24.09
CA LEU A 17 11.97 -12.26 22.78
C LEU A 17 10.54 -11.67 22.75
N ASP A 18 9.82 -11.71 23.88
CA ASP A 18 8.56 -10.98 24.01
C ASP A 18 8.81 -9.46 23.91
N GLY A 19 9.96 -8.97 24.46
CA GLY A 19 10.35 -7.56 24.31
C GLY A 19 10.67 -7.15 22.88
N ILE A 20 11.27 -8.04 22.08
CA ILE A 20 11.49 -7.76 20.64
C ILE A 20 10.14 -7.66 19.90
N ARG A 21 9.15 -8.49 20.26
CA ARG A 21 7.78 -8.35 19.73
C ARG A 21 7.14 -7.03 20.11
N ALA A 22 7.37 -6.59 21.35
CA ALA A 22 6.86 -5.29 21.79
C ALA A 22 7.49 -4.15 20.99
N LEU A 23 8.80 -4.21 20.70
CA LEU A 23 9.44 -3.24 19.81
C LEU A 23 8.77 -3.22 18.43
N GLY A 24 8.63 -4.38 17.79
CA GLY A 24 8.01 -4.49 16.46
C GLY A 24 6.61 -3.89 16.41
N ILE A 25 5.74 -4.24 17.38
CA ILE A 25 4.37 -3.69 17.38
C ILE A 25 4.32 -2.19 17.67
N VAL A 26 5.17 -1.68 18.55
CA VAL A 26 5.22 -0.24 18.86
C VAL A 26 5.63 0.56 17.61
N LEU A 27 6.62 0.09 16.84
CA LEU A 27 7.00 0.73 15.58
C LEU A 27 5.84 0.77 14.58
N VAL A 28 5.11 -0.35 14.43
CA VAL A 28 3.93 -0.43 13.55
C VAL A 28 2.82 0.52 14.00
N LEU A 29 2.55 0.62 15.31
CA LEU A 29 1.51 1.52 15.82
C LEU A 29 1.82 2.98 15.54
N PHE A 30 3.07 3.42 15.74
CA PHE A 30 3.46 4.80 15.44
C PHE A 30 3.43 5.10 13.94
N PHE A 31 3.85 4.14 13.10
CA PHE A 31 3.75 4.26 11.66
C PHE A 31 2.29 4.44 11.19
N HIS A 32 1.40 3.55 11.62
CA HIS A 32 -0.02 3.66 11.29
C HIS A 32 -0.73 4.83 11.99
N GLY A 33 -0.13 5.38 13.04
CA GLY A 33 -0.57 6.61 13.69
C GLY A 33 -0.30 7.88 12.89
N GLY A 34 0.41 7.79 11.77
CA GLY A 34 0.68 8.91 10.87
C GLY A 34 1.65 9.97 11.43
N PHE A 35 2.56 9.58 12.34
CA PHE A 35 3.58 10.49 12.83
C PHE A 35 4.72 10.62 11.82
N SER A 36 5.03 11.85 11.40
CA SER A 36 6.07 12.13 10.39
C SER A 36 7.46 11.61 10.76
N TRP A 37 7.79 11.54 12.05
CA TRP A 37 9.06 11.00 12.55
C TRP A 37 9.11 9.47 12.61
N ALA A 38 8.02 8.76 12.33
CA ALA A 38 7.93 7.30 12.39
C ALA A 38 7.71 6.65 11.02
N GLY A 39 8.12 7.33 9.95
CA GLY A 39 7.88 6.90 8.56
C GLY A 39 8.43 5.52 8.23
N GLY A 40 9.53 5.09 8.85
CA GLY A 40 10.10 3.75 8.70
C GLY A 40 9.55 2.71 9.69
N GLY A 41 8.51 3.03 10.48
CA GLY A 41 7.97 2.09 11.49
C GLY A 41 7.36 0.82 10.90
N PHE A 42 7.10 0.76 9.59
CA PHE A 42 6.70 -0.45 8.87
C PHE A 42 7.74 -1.58 8.97
N PHE A 43 9.01 -1.27 9.21
CA PHE A 43 10.05 -2.28 9.49
C PHE A 43 9.77 -3.12 10.75
N GLY A 44 8.84 -2.69 11.60
CA GLY A 44 8.35 -3.50 12.71
C GLY A 44 7.79 -4.86 12.26
N VAL A 45 7.27 -4.96 11.03
CA VAL A 45 6.82 -6.24 10.43
C VAL A 45 8.01 -7.17 10.16
N ASP A 46 9.14 -6.63 9.68
CA ASP A 46 10.35 -7.43 9.45
C ASP A 46 10.93 -7.98 10.77
N VAL A 47 10.83 -7.21 11.85
CA VAL A 47 11.18 -7.70 13.19
C VAL A 47 10.34 -8.94 13.55
N PHE A 48 9.05 -8.96 13.26
CA PHE A 48 8.21 -10.14 13.46
C PHE A 48 8.62 -11.30 12.55
N PHE A 49 8.90 -11.05 11.29
CA PHE A 49 9.31 -12.09 10.33
C PHE A 49 10.59 -12.79 10.77
N VAL A 50 11.63 -12.03 11.14
CA VAL A 50 12.90 -12.61 11.62
C VAL A 50 12.67 -13.43 12.89
N LEU A 51 11.87 -12.90 13.83
CA LEU A 51 11.55 -13.59 15.07
C LEU A 51 10.75 -14.87 14.82
N SER A 52 9.80 -14.86 13.91
CA SER A 52 9.01 -16.00 13.49
C SER A 52 9.89 -17.09 12.86
N GLY A 53 10.76 -16.72 11.93
CA GLY A 53 11.74 -17.62 11.33
C GLY A 53 12.64 -18.29 12.38
N PHE A 54 13.16 -17.51 13.32
CA PHE A 54 13.99 -17.99 14.42
C PHE A 54 13.25 -18.99 15.32
N LEU A 55 12.07 -18.62 15.80
CA LEU A 55 11.32 -19.44 16.76
C LEU A 55 10.81 -20.74 16.13
N ILE A 56 10.27 -20.67 14.93
CA ILE A 56 9.71 -21.84 14.24
C ILE A 56 10.83 -22.84 13.91
N THR A 57 11.92 -22.36 13.32
CA THR A 57 13.02 -23.23 12.94
C THR A 57 13.70 -23.85 14.18
N GLY A 58 13.85 -23.06 15.24
CA GLY A 58 14.37 -23.57 16.50
C GLY A 58 13.50 -24.69 17.09
N LEU A 59 12.17 -24.56 17.04
CA LEU A 59 11.25 -25.63 17.46
C LEU A 59 11.38 -26.88 16.60
N LEU A 60 11.35 -26.73 15.28
CA LEU A 60 11.40 -27.85 14.34
C LEU A 60 12.71 -28.62 14.44
N VAL A 61 13.85 -27.92 14.51
CA VAL A 61 15.18 -28.54 14.66
C VAL A 61 15.30 -29.24 16.01
N SER A 62 14.77 -28.65 17.08
CA SER A 62 14.75 -29.26 18.41
C SER A 62 13.92 -30.54 18.41
N GLU A 63 12.70 -30.52 17.87
CA GLU A 63 11.82 -31.68 17.80
C GLU A 63 12.43 -32.79 16.95
N PHE A 64 12.99 -32.47 15.78
CA PHE A 64 13.64 -33.45 14.92
C PHE A 64 14.83 -34.12 15.61
N ARG A 65 15.63 -33.36 16.38
CA ARG A 65 16.78 -33.92 17.14
C ARG A 65 16.37 -34.85 18.27
N GLN A 66 15.20 -34.60 18.87
CA GLN A 66 14.67 -35.42 19.97
C GLN A 66 14.03 -36.71 19.46
N ASN A 67 13.21 -36.58 18.41
CA ASN A 67 12.28 -37.64 17.99
C ASN A 67 12.67 -38.25 16.64
N ALA A 68 13.77 -37.81 16.01
CA ALA A 68 14.18 -38.16 14.65
C ALA A 68 13.05 -37.89 13.59
N GLY A 69 12.11 -37.00 13.92
CA GLY A 69 10.97 -36.64 13.10
C GLY A 69 10.28 -35.38 13.60
N ILE A 70 9.33 -34.86 12.85
CA ILE A 70 8.52 -33.69 13.20
C ILE A 70 7.04 -34.08 13.16
N GLY A 71 6.32 -33.83 14.23
CA GLY A 71 4.88 -34.07 14.32
C GLY A 71 4.07 -32.96 13.67
N LEU A 72 3.99 -32.95 12.33
CA LEU A 72 3.36 -31.88 11.55
C LEU A 72 1.93 -31.54 12.00
N ALA A 73 1.08 -32.55 12.20
CA ALA A 73 -0.31 -32.33 12.65
C ALA A 73 -0.36 -31.64 14.03
N ARG A 74 0.56 -31.99 14.93
CA ARG A 74 0.69 -31.35 16.25
C ARG A 74 1.15 -29.89 16.08
N PHE A 75 2.16 -29.66 15.23
CA PHE A 75 2.69 -28.33 14.94
C PHE A 75 1.59 -27.42 14.41
N TRP A 76 0.89 -27.81 13.34
CA TRP A 76 -0.16 -27.01 12.73
C TRP A 76 -1.38 -26.84 13.68
N GLY A 77 -1.76 -27.89 14.38
CA GLY A 77 -2.82 -27.80 15.39
C GLY A 77 -2.55 -26.79 16.51
N HIS A 78 -1.28 -26.63 16.92
CA HIS A 78 -0.90 -25.58 17.88
C HIS A 78 -0.99 -24.17 17.26
N ARG A 79 -0.66 -24.02 15.97
CA ARG A 79 -0.76 -22.73 15.27
C ARG A 79 -2.22 -22.32 15.06
N VAL A 80 -3.05 -23.21 14.56
CA VAL A 80 -4.50 -22.97 14.40
C VAL A 80 -5.13 -22.52 15.73
N ARG A 81 -4.89 -23.23 16.82
CA ARG A 81 -5.42 -22.84 18.15
C ARG A 81 -4.89 -21.51 18.67
N ARG A 82 -3.73 -21.07 18.20
CA ARG A 82 -3.11 -19.81 18.61
C ARG A 82 -3.63 -18.61 17.82
N LEU A 83 -3.84 -18.76 16.51
CA LEU A 83 -4.00 -17.63 15.58
C LEU A 83 -5.45 -17.49 15.08
N VAL A 84 -6.08 -18.58 14.73
CA VAL A 84 -7.43 -18.57 14.13
C VAL A 84 -8.51 -17.94 15.05
N PRO A 85 -8.57 -18.21 16.37
CA PRO A 85 -9.67 -17.67 17.18
C PRO A 85 -9.74 -16.13 17.15
N ALA A 86 -8.61 -15.44 17.31
CA ALA A 86 -8.59 -13.97 17.27
C ALA A 86 -8.87 -13.44 15.87
N LEU A 87 -8.37 -14.11 14.81
CA LEU A 87 -8.67 -13.77 13.42
C LEU A 87 -10.18 -13.81 13.13
N LEU A 88 -10.88 -14.86 13.58
CA LEU A 88 -12.33 -14.97 13.38
C LEU A 88 -13.10 -13.86 14.11
N VAL A 89 -12.69 -13.52 15.34
CA VAL A 89 -13.29 -12.39 16.08
C VAL A 89 -13.07 -11.07 15.34
N MET A 90 -11.89 -10.83 14.78
CA MET A 90 -11.65 -9.65 13.97
C MET A 90 -12.56 -9.62 12.73
N LEU A 91 -12.68 -10.74 12.00
CA LEU A 91 -13.53 -10.82 10.81
C LEU A 91 -15.02 -10.68 11.13
N ILE A 92 -15.48 -11.16 12.29
CA ILE A 92 -16.84 -10.89 12.80
C ILE A 92 -17.02 -9.39 13.06
N GLY A 93 -16.01 -8.72 13.65
CA GLY A 93 -16.00 -7.27 13.83
C GLY A 93 -16.07 -6.52 12.51
N ILE A 94 -15.36 -7.00 11.48
CA ILE A 94 -15.43 -6.47 10.11
C ILE A 94 -16.82 -6.66 9.50
N GLY A 95 -17.46 -7.81 9.69
CA GLY A 95 -18.85 -8.03 9.28
C GLY A 95 -19.82 -7.05 9.95
N LEU A 96 -19.62 -6.79 11.24
CA LEU A 96 -20.41 -5.79 11.97
C LEU A 96 -20.18 -4.37 11.42
N TYR A 97 -18.92 -4.00 11.14
CA TYR A 97 -18.57 -2.74 10.49
C TYR A 97 -19.23 -2.62 9.11
N ALA A 98 -19.23 -3.68 8.32
CA ALA A 98 -19.87 -3.71 7.00
C ALA A 98 -21.37 -3.36 7.07
N VAL A 99 -22.07 -3.86 8.09
CA VAL A 99 -23.52 -3.62 8.26
C VAL A 99 -23.81 -2.23 8.82
N LEU A 100 -22.97 -1.72 9.74
CA LEU A 100 -23.29 -0.52 10.52
C LEU A 100 -22.69 0.76 9.98
N ALA A 101 -21.56 0.69 9.27
CA ALA A 101 -20.75 1.90 9.03
C ALA A 101 -19.96 1.91 7.71
N ALA A 102 -19.84 0.79 7.00
CA ALA A 102 -19.07 0.78 5.75
C ALA A 102 -19.89 1.39 4.60
N PRO A 103 -19.28 2.21 3.73
CA PRO A 103 -19.91 2.67 2.51
C PRO A 103 -20.27 1.49 1.59
N THR A 104 -21.44 1.54 0.94
CA THR A 104 -21.97 0.42 0.13
C THR A 104 -21.11 0.07 -1.08
N ASP A 105 -20.42 1.05 -1.64
CA ASP A 105 -19.48 0.90 -2.77
C ASP A 105 -18.18 0.17 -2.36
N THR A 106 -17.80 0.21 -1.08
CA THR A 106 -16.61 -0.49 -0.57
C THR A 106 -16.87 -1.95 -0.16
N LEU A 107 -18.14 -2.36 -0.03
CA LEU A 107 -18.51 -3.69 0.47
C LEU A 107 -17.98 -4.85 -0.39
N GLY A 108 -17.90 -4.65 -1.71
CA GLY A 108 -17.34 -5.64 -2.63
C GLY A 108 -15.86 -5.92 -2.37
N GLN A 109 -15.08 -4.86 -2.22
CA GLN A 109 -13.66 -4.93 -1.89
C GLN A 109 -13.45 -5.52 -0.48
N LEU A 110 -14.23 -5.05 0.50
CA LEU A 110 -14.17 -5.55 1.87
C LEU A 110 -14.45 -7.06 1.94
N ARG A 111 -15.39 -7.56 1.13
CA ARG A 111 -15.67 -9.00 1.00
C ARG A 111 -14.47 -9.76 0.45
N ALA A 112 -13.87 -9.27 -0.64
CA ALA A 112 -12.71 -9.90 -1.26
C ALA A 112 -11.52 -9.95 -0.29
N ASP A 113 -11.22 -8.83 0.37
CA ASP A 113 -10.17 -8.74 1.40
C ASP A 113 -10.42 -9.72 2.56
N ALA A 114 -11.65 -9.81 3.05
CA ALA A 114 -11.99 -10.67 4.17
C ALA A 114 -11.88 -12.17 3.82
N LEU A 115 -12.32 -12.56 2.63
CA LEU A 115 -12.17 -13.94 2.15
C LEU A 115 -10.72 -14.28 1.87
N ALA A 116 -9.95 -13.37 1.26
CA ALA A 116 -8.53 -13.54 1.03
C ALA A 116 -7.74 -13.62 2.36
N THR A 117 -8.12 -12.82 3.36
CA THR A 117 -7.57 -12.88 4.74
C THR A 117 -7.87 -14.22 5.40
N LEU A 118 -9.10 -14.71 5.30
CA LEU A 118 -9.52 -15.99 5.87
C LEU A 118 -8.77 -17.17 5.25
N ALA A 119 -8.45 -17.08 3.95
CA ALA A 119 -7.67 -18.06 3.20
C ALA A 119 -6.15 -17.86 3.33
N TYR A 120 -5.69 -16.83 4.06
CA TYR A 120 -4.26 -16.47 4.17
C TYR A 120 -3.57 -16.21 2.81
N VAL A 121 -4.28 -15.60 1.87
CA VAL A 121 -3.77 -15.20 0.55
C VAL A 121 -3.94 -13.71 0.26
N ASN A 122 -4.22 -12.90 1.30
CA ASN A 122 -4.48 -11.47 1.14
C ASN A 122 -3.27 -10.72 0.55
N ASN A 123 -2.04 -11.18 0.80
CA ASN A 123 -0.84 -10.61 0.19
C ASN A 123 -0.83 -10.77 -1.34
N TRP A 124 -1.25 -11.92 -1.86
CA TRP A 124 -1.36 -12.14 -3.31
C TRP A 124 -2.55 -11.41 -3.93
N HIS A 125 -3.65 -11.32 -3.20
CA HIS A 125 -4.80 -10.51 -3.60
C HIS A 125 -4.39 -9.04 -3.79
N LEU A 126 -3.74 -8.44 -2.79
CA LEU A 126 -3.24 -7.06 -2.88
C LEU A 126 -2.15 -6.87 -3.95
N ALA A 127 -1.27 -7.86 -4.13
CA ALA A 127 -0.27 -7.83 -5.20
C ALA A 127 -0.91 -7.80 -6.60
N SER A 128 -2.01 -8.54 -6.78
CA SER A 128 -2.73 -8.60 -8.07
C SER A 128 -3.48 -7.33 -8.42
N GLU A 129 -3.81 -6.49 -7.42
CA GLU A 129 -4.44 -5.19 -7.65
C GLU A 129 -3.45 -4.11 -8.13
N GLY A 130 -2.14 -4.37 -8.02
CA GLY A 130 -1.09 -3.47 -8.52
C GLY A 130 -0.86 -2.20 -7.69
N GLN A 131 -1.70 -1.92 -6.68
CA GLN A 131 -1.54 -0.77 -5.81
C GLN A 131 -0.42 -1.02 -4.79
N GLY A 132 0.59 -0.15 -4.74
CA GLY A 132 1.66 -0.21 -3.74
C GLY A 132 1.13 -0.09 -2.31
N TYR A 133 1.81 -0.74 -1.35
CA TYR A 133 1.39 -0.76 0.06
C TYR A 133 1.21 0.65 0.64
N PHE A 134 2.15 1.54 0.38
CA PHE A 134 2.15 2.89 0.93
C PHE A 134 1.05 3.77 0.32
N ALA A 135 0.72 3.56 -0.96
CA ALA A 135 -0.43 4.18 -1.59
C ALA A 135 -1.76 3.64 -1.03
N ALA A 136 -1.83 2.34 -0.76
CA ALA A 136 -3.01 1.69 -0.21
C ALA A 136 -3.35 2.13 1.23
N LEU A 137 -2.39 2.66 1.99
CA LEU A 137 -2.64 3.23 3.33
C LEU A 137 -3.56 4.45 3.30
N ASN A 138 -3.65 5.13 2.17
CA ASN A 138 -4.52 6.29 1.97
C ASN A 138 -5.97 5.90 1.63
N THR A 139 -6.29 4.62 1.54
CA THR A 139 -7.64 4.11 1.36
C THR A 139 -8.14 3.44 2.63
N PRO A 140 -9.44 3.58 3.04
CA PRO A 140 -9.95 2.96 4.26
C PRO A 140 -10.16 1.45 4.06
N ARG A 141 -9.08 0.69 3.98
CA ARG A 141 -9.07 -0.78 3.85
C ARG A 141 -8.79 -1.44 5.20
N PRO A 142 -9.81 -1.80 5.99
CA PRO A 142 -9.62 -2.29 7.35
C PRO A 142 -8.78 -3.57 7.46
N LEU A 143 -8.62 -4.32 6.36
CA LEU A 143 -7.89 -5.59 6.32
C LEU A 143 -6.53 -5.49 5.60
N LEU A 144 -6.12 -4.28 5.20
CA LEU A 144 -4.85 -4.07 4.48
C LEU A 144 -3.66 -4.75 5.18
N HIS A 145 -3.52 -4.57 6.50
CA HIS A 145 -2.38 -5.07 7.29
C HIS A 145 -2.24 -6.60 7.33
N THR A 146 -3.30 -7.36 6.95
CA THR A 146 -3.30 -8.83 7.02
C THR A 146 -2.43 -9.51 5.96
N TRP A 147 -1.86 -8.73 5.02
CA TRP A 147 -0.90 -9.24 4.03
C TRP A 147 0.30 -9.93 4.68
N SER A 148 0.82 -9.35 5.75
CA SER A 148 2.01 -9.89 6.43
C SER A 148 1.68 -11.18 7.18
N LEU A 149 0.48 -11.27 7.76
CA LEU A 149 -0.02 -12.48 8.39
C LEU A 149 -0.15 -13.62 7.37
N SER A 150 -0.59 -13.31 6.15
CA SER A 150 -0.66 -14.30 5.05
C SER A 150 0.73 -14.87 4.73
N ILE A 151 1.76 -14.03 4.63
CA ILE A 151 3.15 -14.49 4.40
C ILE A 151 3.64 -15.39 5.54
N GLU A 152 3.39 -15.02 6.80
CA GLU A 152 3.76 -15.84 7.95
C GLU A 152 3.09 -17.22 7.93
N GLU A 153 1.79 -17.29 7.65
CA GLU A 153 1.05 -18.55 7.65
C GLU A 153 1.47 -19.45 6.48
N GLN A 154 1.74 -18.87 5.30
CA GLN A 154 2.31 -19.61 4.18
C GLN A 154 3.68 -20.18 4.53
N PHE A 155 4.53 -19.42 5.24
CA PHE A 155 5.78 -19.93 5.76
C PHE A 155 5.57 -21.07 6.78
N TYR A 156 4.61 -20.94 7.70
CA TYR A 156 4.28 -22.00 8.67
C TYR A 156 3.70 -23.27 8.03
N LEU A 157 3.10 -23.14 6.86
CA LEU A 157 2.62 -24.30 6.10
C LEU A 157 3.77 -25.03 5.39
N VAL A 158 4.66 -24.30 4.71
CA VAL A 158 5.68 -24.86 3.81
C VAL A 158 6.96 -25.22 4.55
N TRP A 159 7.44 -24.35 5.47
CA TRP A 159 8.75 -24.48 6.10
C TRP A 159 8.95 -25.75 6.92
N PRO A 160 7.96 -26.26 7.70
CA PRO A 160 8.11 -27.53 8.42
C PRO A 160 8.33 -28.72 7.49
N LEU A 161 7.74 -28.71 6.29
CA LEU A 161 7.92 -29.74 5.28
C LEU A 161 9.34 -29.70 4.72
N VAL A 162 9.86 -28.49 4.42
CA VAL A 162 11.24 -28.30 3.94
C VAL A 162 12.24 -28.78 4.99
N VAL A 163 12.07 -28.36 6.26
CA VAL A 163 12.96 -28.79 7.35
C VAL A 163 12.92 -30.29 7.54
N LEU A 164 11.74 -30.89 7.57
CA LEU A 164 11.56 -32.34 7.68
C LEU A 164 12.24 -33.05 6.50
N GLY A 165 11.95 -32.65 5.26
CA GLY A 165 12.50 -33.26 4.04
C GLY A 165 14.03 -33.21 4.01
N VAL A 166 14.62 -32.02 4.24
CA VAL A 166 16.09 -31.87 4.23
C VAL A 166 16.73 -32.68 5.34
N LEU A 167 16.20 -32.63 6.56
CA LEU A 167 16.81 -33.34 7.69
C LEU A 167 16.60 -34.86 7.62
N THR A 168 15.52 -35.35 7.07
CA THR A 168 15.32 -36.81 6.85
C THR A 168 16.26 -37.34 5.79
N TRP A 169 16.41 -36.62 4.69
CA TRP A 169 17.22 -37.03 3.55
C TRP A 169 18.74 -36.90 3.83
N THR A 170 19.16 -35.69 4.27
CA THR A 170 20.60 -35.39 4.40
C THR A 170 21.14 -35.64 5.81
N ARG A 171 20.30 -35.67 6.84
CA ARG A 171 20.65 -35.70 8.27
C ARG A 171 21.66 -34.62 8.66
N SER A 172 21.72 -33.54 7.91
CA SER A 172 22.73 -32.48 8.01
C SER A 172 22.12 -31.12 8.27
N LEU A 173 22.43 -30.51 9.40
CA LEU A 173 22.10 -29.10 9.67
C LEU A 173 22.86 -28.15 8.76
N ARG A 174 24.05 -28.54 8.26
CA ARG A 174 24.81 -27.73 7.32
C ARG A 174 24.06 -27.63 5.98
N ALA A 175 23.50 -28.75 5.50
CA ALA A 175 22.70 -28.74 4.28
C ALA A 175 21.46 -27.84 4.43
N LEU A 176 20.76 -27.92 5.58
CA LEU A 176 19.63 -27.05 5.89
C LEU A 176 20.08 -25.58 5.96
N LEU A 177 21.22 -25.27 6.59
CA LEU A 177 21.75 -23.91 6.66
C LEU A 177 22.08 -23.36 5.28
N VAL A 178 22.77 -24.13 4.43
CA VAL A 178 23.12 -23.72 3.06
C VAL A 178 21.86 -23.41 2.26
N LEU A 179 20.85 -24.30 2.30
CA LEU A 179 19.56 -24.08 1.63
C LEU A 179 18.87 -22.82 2.15
N THR A 180 18.86 -22.61 3.46
CA THR A 180 18.21 -21.45 4.11
C THR A 180 18.89 -20.15 3.70
N VAL A 181 20.22 -20.09 3.73
CA VAL A 181 20.99 -18.90 3.34
C VAL A 181 20.86 -18.63 1.84
N ALA A 182 20.94 -19.67 1.00
CA ALA A 182 20.73 -19.54 -0.44
C ALA A 182 19.31 -19.04 -0.75
N GLY A 183 18.30 -19.55 -0.05
CA GLY A 183 16.92 -19.09 -0.16
C GLY A 183 16.75 -17.62 0.27
N ALA A 184 17.39 -17.20 1.37
CA ALA A 184 17.37 -15.82 1.81
C ALA A 184 18.01 -14.86 0.77
N ALA A 185 19.16 -15.25 0.23
CA ALA A 185 19.84 -14.49 -0.82
C ALA A 185 19.00 -14.41 -2.11
N ALA A 186 18.42 -15.54 -2.55
CA ALA A 186 17.54 -15.59 -3.71
C ALA A 186 16.30 -14.70 -3.53
N SER A 187 15.69 -14.69 -2.34
CA SER A 187 14.56 -13.83 -2.00
C SER A 187 14.93 -12.34 -2.03
N ALA A 188 16.11 -11.97 -1.52
CA ALA A 188 16.60 -10.60 -1.55
C ALA A 188 16.88 -10.13 -2.99
N VAL A 189 17.50 -10.99 -3.80
CA VAL A 189 17.73 -10.72 -5.24
C VAL A 189 16.40 -10.61 -5.99
N ALA A 190 15.45 -11.54 -5.74
CA ALA A 190 14.13 -11.50 -6.34
C ALA A 190 13.39 -10.18 -6.03
N MET A 191 13.48 -9.69 -4.79
CA MET A 191 12.91 -8.40 -4.41
C MET A 191 13.50 -7.26 -5.24
N ALA A 192 14.83 -7.17 -5.35
CA ALA A 192 15.48 -6.11 -6.11
C ALA A 192 15.16 -6.18 -7.62
N VAL A 193 15.11 -7.38 -8.19
CA VAL A 193 14.78 -7.61 -9.60
C VAL A 193 13.32 -7.29 -9.89
N VAL A 194 12.39 -7.77 -9.06
CA VAL A 194 10.95 -7.52 -9.22
C VAL A 194 10.60 -6.05 -9.03
N PHE A 195 11.28 -5.36 -8.10
CA PHE A 195 11.11 -3.92 -7.92
C PHE A 195 11.54 -3.15 -9.18
N GLY A 196 12.67 -3.54 -9.82
CA GLY A 196 13.17 -2.94 -11.05
C GLY A 196 13.39 -1.44 -10.94
N ASP A 197 12.68 -0.68 -11.77
CA ASP A 197 12.65 0.78 -11.79
C ASP A 197 11.58 1.40 -10.85
N GLY A 198 10.85 0.58 -10.12
CA GLY A 198 9.75 0.97 -9.24
C GLY A 198 8.37 0.48 -9.71
N SER A 199 8.24 0.07 -10.97
CA SER A 199 6.97 -0.44 -11.51
C SER A 199 6.49 -1.74 -10.81
N GLY A 200 7.41 -2.51 -10.24
CA GLY A 200 7.12 -3.74 -9.50
C GLY A 200 6.92 -3.57 -7.99
N GLU A 201 6.74 -2.35 -7.46
CA GLU A 201 6.66 -2.08 -6.02
C GLU A 201 5.65 -2.97 -5.30
N SER A 202 4.39 -2.99 -5.75
CA SER A 202 3.31 -3.79 -5.15
C SER A 202 3.71 -5.28 -5.06
N ARG A 203 4.19 -5.85 -6.15
CA ARG A 203 4.61 -7.25 -6.23
C ARG A 203 5.84 -7.53 -5.35
N ALA A 204 6.80 -6.63 -5.31
CA ALA A 204 8.00 -6.75 -4.48
C ALA A 204 7.66 -6.66 -2.98
N TYR A 205 6.72 -5.81 -2.60
CA TYR A 205 6.32 -5.61 -1.20
C TYR A 205 5.47 -6.75 -0.66
N TYR A 206 4.46 -7.21 -1.42
CA TYR A 206 3.49 -8.22 -0.97
C TYR A 206 3.91 -9.67 -1.27
N GLY A 207 4.88 -9.89 -2.15
CA GLY A 207 5.29 -11.23 -2.57
C GLY A 207 5.88 -12.06 -1.43
N THR A 208 5.40 -13.28 -1.24
CA THR A 208 5.97 -14.20 -0.25
C THR A 208 7.42 -14.55 -0.58
N ASP A 209 7.72 -14.75 -1.85
CA ASP A 209 9.07 -15.05 -2.37
C ASP A 209 10.06 -13.90 -2.18
N THR A 210 9.62 -12.65 -2.33
CA THR A 210 10.45 -11.45 -2.14
C THR A 210 10.66 -11.11 -0.66
N ARG A 211 9.68 -11.40 0.19
CA ARG A 211 9.71 -11.12 1.64
C ARG A 211 10.26 -12.25 2.49
N ALA A 212 10.38 -13.47 1.95
CA ALA A 212 10.88 -14.65 2.68
C ALA A 212 12.28 -14.46 3.26
N GLN A 213 13.09 -13.53 2.72
CA GLN A 213 14.44 -13.24 3.20
C GLN A 213 14.48 -12.98 4.73
N ALA A 214 13.54 -12.21 5.28
CA ALA A 214 13.53 -11.90 6.70
C ALA A 214 13.25 -13.15 7.56
N LEU A 215 12.26 -13.97 7.17
CA LEU A 215 11.95 -15.25 7.81
C LEU A 215 13.14 -16.22 7.74
N LEU A 216 13.78 -16.32 6.58
CA LEU A 216 14.91 -17.22 6.34
C LEU A 216 16.19 -16.77 7.06
N ILE A 217 16.44 -15.46 7.21
CA ILE A 217 17.55 -14.96 8.06
C ILE A 217 17.33 -15.37 9.51
N GLY A 218 16.12 -15.23 10.03
CA GLY A 218 15.76 -15.74 11.36
C GLY A 218 15.93 -17.24 11.49
N ALA A 219 15.53 -18.00 10.48
CA ALA A 219 15.70 -19.45 10.41
C ALA A 219 17.18 -19.87 10.39
N ALA A 220 18.01 -19.18 9.60
CA ALA A 220 19.45 -19.41 9.54
C ALA A 220 20.10 -19.19 10.91
N LEU A 221 19.74 -18.10 11.60
CA LEU A 221 20.21 -17.86 12.97
C LEU A 221 19.84 -19.00 13.93
N ALA A 222 18.60 -19.50 13.87
CA ALA A 222 18.16 -20.63 14.69
C ALA A 222 18.99 -21.89 14.44
N ILE A 223 19.31 -22.19 13.18
CA ILE A 223 20.15 -23.35 12.80
C ILE A 223 21.57 -23.17 13.32
N VAL A 224 22.15 -21.97 13.20
CA VAL A 224 23.50 -21.67 13.72
C VAL A 224 23.55 -21.81 15.23
N VAL A 225 22.57 -21.29 15.95
CA VAL A 225 22.50 -21.42 17.43
C VAL A 225 22.29 -22.88 17.86
N ALA A 226 21.56 -23.67 17.08
CA ALA A 226 21.31 -25.08 17.35
C ALA A 226 22.48 -26.01 16.99
N HIS A 227 23.40 -25.62 16.09
CA HIS A 227 24.41 -26.46 15.50
C HIS A 227 25.37 -27.13 16.52
N PRO A 228 25.87 -26.47 17.58
CA PRO A 228 26.84 -27.01 18.49
C PRO A 228 26.29 -27.94 19.58
N LEU A 229 24.99 -28.23 19.63
CA LEU A 229 24.42 -29.08 20.67
C LEU A 229 24.72 -30.54 20.42
N PRO A 230 25.28 -31.29 21.43
CA PRO A 230 25.62 -32.71 21.26
C PRO A 230 24.38 -33.57 21.01
N ARG A 231 24.54 -34.61 20.16
CA ARG A 231 23.55 -35.66 19.92
C ARG A 231 23.40 -36.51 21.18
N ARG A 232 22.19 -36.57 21.71
CA ARG A 232 21.68 -37.41 22.81
C ARG A 232 22.06 -37.00 24.26
N ARG A 233 21.01 -36.68 25.00
CA ARG A 233 20.81 -37.12 26.39
C ARG A 233 19.34 -37.48 26.56
N SER A 234 19.09 -38.69 27.10
CA SER A 234 17.78 -39.18 27.49
C SER A 234 17.30 -38.36 28.70
N GLY A 235 16.37 -37.43 28.50
CA GLY A 235 15.75 -36.63 29.54
C GLY A 235 14.78 -35.61 28.93
N PRO A 236 13.76 -35.17 29.67
CA PRO A 236 12.83 -34.15 29.14
C PRO A 236 13.63 -32.89 28.85
N VAL A 237 13.62 -32.48 27.56
CA VAL A 237 14.31 -31.28 27.13
C VAL A 237 13.45 -30.09 27.48
N THR A 238 13.87 -29.38 28.50
CA THR A 238 13.44 -27.98 28.71
C THR A 238 14.19 -27.10 27.73
N THR A 239 13.62 -26.03 27.28
CA THR A 239 14.22 -25.06 26.36
C THR A 239 15.39 -24.27 26.91
N THR A 240 15.64 -24.36 28.20
CA THR A 240 16.95 -24.05 28.79
C THR A 240 18.07 -24.84 28.13
N SER A 241 17.77 -25.91 27.37
CA SER A 241 18.72 -26.73 26.65
C SER A 241 19.00 -26.33 25.20
N LEU A 242 18.18 -25.47 24.58
CA LEU A 242 18.54 -24.82 23.30
C LEU A 242 19.59 -23.74 23.50
N VAL A 243 19.62 -23.13 24.67
CA VAL A 243 20.62 -22.16 25.09
C VAL A 243 21.32 -22.73 26.33
N ARG A 244 22.10 -23.80 26.14
CA ARG A 244 23.13 -24.09 27.15
C ARG A 244 24.02 -22.86 27.23
N PRO A 245 24.50 -22.50 28.46
CA PRO A 245 25.51 -21.48 28.58
C PRO A 245 26.74 -21.94 27.80
N PHE A 246 26.82 -21.53 26.53
CA PHE A 246 28.10 -21.51 25.84
C PHE A 246 29.03 -20.74 26.75
N ARG A 247 30.15 -21.33 27.13
CA ARG A 247 31.24 -20.54 27.71
C ARG A 247 31.82 -19.71 26.57
N LEU A 248 31.09 -18.63 26.23
CA LEU A 248 31.59 -17.63 25.29
C LEU A 248 32.83 -16.99 25.93
N SER A 249 33.85 -16.75 25.13
CA SER A 249 34.98 -15.93 25.58
C SER A 249 34.45 -14.51 25.90
N ALA A 250 35.16 -13.77 26.73
CA ALA A 250 34.79 -12.38 27.05
C ALA A 250 34.69 -11.55 25.77
N ALA A 251 35.58 -11.76 24.80
CA ALA A 251 35.54 -11.08 23.51
C ALA A 251 34.29 -11.44 22.69
N ALA A 252 33.88 -12.71 22.61
CA ALA A 252 32.67 -13.13 21.93
C ALA A 252 31.41 -12.57 22.61
N THR A 253 31.40 -12.54 23.95
CA THR A 253 30.31 -11.94 24.73
C THR A 253 30.21 -10.45 24.43
N ALA A 254 31.31 -9.71 24.47
CA ALA A 254 31.34 -8.28 24.14
C ALA A 254 30.91 -8.03 22.70
N ALA A 255 31.39 -8.82 21.74
CA ALA A 255 30.96 -8.70 20.32
C ALA A 255 29.46 -8.89 20.17
N LEU A 256 28.84 -9.88 20.81
CA LEU A 256 27.40 -10.11 20.77
C LEU A 256 26.61 -8.97 21.42
N VAL A 257 27.10 -8.39 22.52
CA VAL A 257 26.47 -7.26 23.20
C VAL A 257 26.50 -6.01 22.30
N VAL A 258 27.66 -5.75 21.66
CA VAL A 258 27.81 -4.65 20.70
C VAL A 258 26.91 -4.86 19.48
N THR A 259 26.94 -6.06 18.88
CA THR A 259 26.09 -6.39 17.72
C THR A 259 24.60 -6.23 18.03
N GLY A 260 24.15 -6.70 19.21
CA GLY A 260 22.76 -6.53 19.64
C GLY A 260 22.39 -5.08 19.88
N GLY A 261 23.28 -4.27 20.47
CA GLY A 261 23.08 -2.84 20.68
C GLY A 261 23.03 -2.07 19.35
N THR A 262 24.00 -2.33 18.46
CA THR A 262 24.03 -1.75 17.12
C THR A 262 22.78 -2.13 16.34
N GLY A 263 22.36 -3.39 16.38
CA GLY A 263 21.15 -3.85 15.70
C GLY A 263 19.89 -3.13 16.21
N LEU A 264 19.77 -2.94 17.53
CA LEU A 264 18.66 -2.20 18.12
C LEU A 264 18.66 -0.73 17.67
N VAL A 265 19.84 -0.08 17.69
CA VAL A 265 19.99 1.31 17.22
C VAL A 265 19.64 1.43 15.74
N VAL A 266 20.12 0.52 14.88
CA VAL A 266 19.83 0.52 13.44
C VAL A 266 18.33 0.38 13.18
N VAL A 267 17.64 -0.56 13.83
CA VAL A 267 16.20 -0.76 13.65
C VAL A 267 15.42 0.48 14.06
N VAL A 268 15.73 1.07 15.24
CA VAL A 268 15.04 2.27 15.72
C VAL A 268 15.38 3.49 14.88
N TRP A 269 16.64 3.64 14.49
CA TRP A 269 17.10 4.77 13.66
C TRP A 269 16.42 4.75 12.28
N LEU A 270 16.39 3.59 11.61
CA LEU A 270 15.70 3.45 10.33
C LEU A 270 14.19 3.70 10.46
N ALA A 271 13.58 3.28 11.56
CA ALA A 271 12.16 3.56 11.81
C ALA A 271 11.85 5.05 11.98
N VAL A 272 12.84 5.85 12.40
CA VAL A 272 12.68 7.30 12.63
C VAL A 272 13.11 8.12 11.41
N VAL A 273 14.17 7.71 10.70
CA VAL A 273 14.82 8.54 9.66
C VAL A 273 14.34 8.18 8.26
N ASP A 274 13.92 6.92 8.04
CA ASP A 274 13.59 6.45 6.70
C ASP A 274 12.18 6.87 6.29
N SER A 275 12.07 7.27 5.02
CA SER A 275 10.79 7.47 4.37
C SER A 275 10.48 6.26 3.49
N SER A 276 9.26 5.76 3.58
CA SER A 276 8.76 4.54 2.95
C SER A 276 8.86 4.48 1.40
N ALA A 277 9.25 5.57 0.75
CA ALA A 277 9.23 5.71 -0.71
C ALA A 277 10.60 5.52 -1.39
N THR A 278 11.64 5.11 -0.67
CA THR A 278 13.00 5.07 -1.22
C THR A 278 13.35 3.72 -1.81
N ALA A 279 13.86 3.71 -3.06
CA ALA A 279 14.23 2.50 -3.79
C ALA A 279 15.25 1.61 -3.06
N TRP A 280 16.07 2.19 -2.17
CA TRP A 280 17.10 1.44 -1.43
C TRP A 280 16.51 0.35 -0.52
N ILE A 281 15.28 0.55 0.01
CA ILE A 281 14.65 -0.43 0.89
C ILE A 281 14.42 -1.76 0.16
N TYR A 282 14.02 -1.71 -1.13
CA TYR A 282 13.82 -2.89 -1.97
C TYR A 282 15.14 -3.47 -2.50
N ARG A 283 16.22 -2.66 -2.56
CA ARG A 283 17.53 -3.07 -3.05
C ARG A 283 18.50 -3.48 -1.93
N GLY A 284 17.98 -3.81 -0.75
CA GLY A 284 18.76 -4.33 0.38
C GLY A 284 18.36 -3.81 1.76
N GLY A 285 17.57 -2.73 1.86
CA GLY A 285 17.15 -2.15 3.14
C GLY A 285 16.43 -3.16 4.03
N PHE A 286 15.50 -3.95 3.50
CA PHE A 286 14.83 -5.02 4.24
C PHE A 286 15.82 -6.08 4.74
N THR A 287 16.86 -6.42 3.96
CA THR A 287 17.90 -7.34 4.38
C THR A 287 18.72 -6.76 5.55
N VAL A 288 19.05 -5.47 5.50
CA VAL A 288 19.78 -4.78 6.58
C VAL A 288 18.97 -4.82 7.88
N VAL A 289 17.68 -4.50 7.85
CA VAL A 289 16.79 -4.57 9.02
C VAL A 289 16.69 -6.01 9.54
N ALA A 290 16.57 -6.99 8.65
CA ALA A 290 16.50 -8.40 9.05
C ALA A 290 17.80 -8.88 9.74
N LEU A 291 18.96 -8.49 9.21
CA LEU A 291 20.28 -8.81 9.82
C LEU A 291 20.47 -8.08 11.16
N ALA A 292 20.10 -6.81 11.25
CA ALA A 292 20.12 -6.04 12.49
C ALA A 292 19.26 -6.72 13.58
N THR A 293 18.03 -7.09 13.21
CA THR A 293 17.12 -7.83 14.11
C THR A 293 17.68 -9.19 14.51
N ALA A 294 18.30 -9.93 13.59
CA ALA A 294 18.95 -11.19 13.89
C ALA A 294 20.11 -11.00 14.90
N GLY A 295 20.86 -9.90 14.80
CA GLY A 295 21.88 -9.52 15.79
C GLY A 295 21.31 -9.28 17.18
N VAL A 296 20.17 -8.60 17.29
CA VAL A 296 19.45 -8.42 18.56
C VAL A 296 19.01 -9.76 19.12
N ILE A 297 18.40 -10.62 18.31
CA ILE A 297 17.95 -11.97 18.72
C ILE A 297 19.15 -12.82 19.17
N ALA A 298 20.26 -12.81 18.44
CA ALA A 298 21.47 -13.53 18.82
C ALA A 298 22.01 -13.08 20.19
N CYS A 299 22.07 -11.77 20.42
CA CYS A 299 22.50 -11.20 21.70
C CYS A 299 21.59 -11.69 22.84
N VAL A 300 20.28 -11.53 22.74
CA VAL A 300 19.36 -11.88 23.84
C VAL A 300 19.26 -13.40 24.06
N ALA A 301 19.46 -14.19 23.01
CA ALA A 301 19.44 -15.64 23.10
C ALA A 301 20.73 -16.21 23.72
N LEU A 302 21.88 -15.67 23.34
CA LEU A 302 23.20 -16.22 23.76
C LEU A 302 23.80 -15.52 24.99
N VAL A 303 23.39 -14.25 25.25
CA VAL A 303 23.87 -13.45 26.39
C VAL A 303 22.67 -12.92 27.21
N PRO A 304 21.95 -13.79 27.96
CA PRO A 304 20.76 -13.38 28.71
C PRO A 304 21.02 -12.32 29.79
N ALA A 305 22.27 -12.18 30.24
CA ALA A 305 22.67 -11.16 31.22
C ALA A 305 22.99 -9.79 30.60
N SER A 306 22.92 -9.64 29.26
CA SER A 306 23.23 -8.38 28.59
C SER A 306 22.28 -7.26 29.01
N PRO A 307 22.72 -5.98 28.93
CA PRO A 307 21.83 -4.84 29.20
C PRO A 307 20.57 -4.86 28.34
N TRP A 308 20.71 -5.23 27.07
CA TRP A 308 19.59 -5.30 26.10
C TRP A 308 18.59 -6.38 26.50
N SER A 309 19.06 -7.56 26.92
CA SER A 309 18.20 -8.63 27.46
C SER A 309 17.42 -8.16 28.69
N ARG A 310 18.05 -7.43 29.60
CA ARG A 310 17.39 -6.89 30.81
C ARG A 310 16.33 -5.87 30.42
N LEU A 311 16.66 -4.92 29.55
CA LEU A 311 15.72 -3.89 29.05
C LEU A 311 14.50 -4.54 28.40
N LEU A 312 14.70 -5.44 27.44
CA LEU A 312 13.62 -6.12 26.72
C LEU A 312 12.86 -7.12 27.59
N SER A 313 13.38 -7.49 28.76
CA SER A 313 12.71 -8.36 29.73
C SER A 313 11.91 -7.64 30.81
N LEU A 314 11.81 -6.31 30.78
CA LEU A 314 10.99 -5.54 31.72
C LEU A 314 9.53 -6.01 31.65
N ARG A 315 8.86 -6.12 32.78
CA ARG A 315 7.49 -6.66 32.88
C ARG A 315 6.49 -5.99 31.93
N PRO A 316 6.38 -4.63 31.85
CA PRO A 316 5.43 -4.00 30.93
C PRO A 316 5.79 -4.27 29.46
N VAL A 317 7.08 -4.26 29.10
CA VAL A 317 7.54 -4.54 27.72
C VAL A 317 7.15 -5.96 27.31
N ARG A 318 7.41 -6.93 28.20
CA ARG A 318 7.01 -8.33 27.97
C ARG A 318 5.51 -8.51 27.85
N TYR A 319 4.71 -7.77 28.62
CA TYR A 319 3.25 -7.85 28.53
C TYR A 319 2.76 -7.39 27.16
N VAL A 320 3.24 -6.23 26.69
CA VAL A 320 2.94 -5.75 25.32
C VAL A 320 3.33 -6.80 24.28
N GLY A 321 4.52 -7.40 24.41
CA GLY A 321 4.94 -8.47 23.51
C GLY A 321 4.10 -9.75 23.60
N ALA A 322 3.54 -10.07 24.77
CA ALA A 322 2.67 -11.23 24.95
C ALA A 322 1.32 -11.07 24.24
N ILE A 323 0.78 -9.85 24.21
CA ILE A 323 -0.48 -9.50 23.53
C ILE A 323 -0.27 -8.97 22.10
N SER A 324 0.99 -8.91 21.62
CA SER A 324 1.35 -8.26 20.35
C SER A 324 0.62 -8.81 19.12
N TYR A 325 0.26 -10.10 19.13
CA TYR A 325 -0.52 -10.71 18.04
C TYR A 325 -1.91 -10.09 17.95
N GLY A 326 -2.65 -10.08 19.05
CA GLY A 326 -3.98 -9.43 19.10
C GLY A 326 -3.87 -7.93 18.82
N LEU A 327 -2.84 -7.27 19.37
CA LEU A 327 -2.62 -5.84 19.14
C LEU A 327 -2.35 -5.55 17.66
N TYR A 328 -1.53 -6.36 16.98
CA TYR A 328 -1.32 -6.26 15.53
C TYR A 328 -2.61 -6.52 14.75
N LEU A 329 -3.40 -7.50 15.16
CA LEU A 329 -4.59 -7.90 14.44
C LEU A 329 -5.71 -6.86 14.53
N PHE A 330 -5.94 -6.27 15.71
CA PHE A 330 -7.08 -5.38 15.95
C PHE A 330 -6.76 -3.89 15.71
N HIS A 331 -5.48 -3.46 15.75
CA HIS A 331 -5.18 -2.03 15.70
C HIS A 331 -5.64 -1.36 14.40
N TRP A 332 -5.36 -1.97 13.25
CA TRP A 332 -5.63 -1.31 11.97
C TRP A 332 -7.14 -1.14 11.69
N PRO A 333 -8.00 -2.16 11.85
CA PRO A 333 -9.45 -1.96 11.79
C PRO A 333 -9.94 -0.86 12.76
N ILE A 334 -9.40 -0.83 13.97
CA ILE A 334 -9.76 0.20 14.96
C ILE A 334 -9.27 1.58 14.50
N PHE A 335 -8.08 1.70 13.94
CA PHE A 335 -7.53 2.97 13.45
C PHE A 335 -8.34 3.51 12.26
N VAL A 336 -8.85 2.63 11.39
CA VAL A 336 -9.73 2.99 10.27
C VAL A 336 -11.11 3.42 10.77
N VAL A 337 -11.69 2.72 11.75
CA VAL A 337 -13.03 3.04 12.25
C VAL A 337 -13.04 4.23 13.20
N VAL A 338 -12.01 4.37 14.04
CA VAL A 338 -11.87 5.48 14.99
C VAL A 338 -11.07 6.60 14.32
N ASP A 339 -11.72 7.33 13.43
CA ASP A 339 -11.14 8.44 12.67
C ASP A 339 -11.48 9.82 13.29
N HIS A 340 -10.92 10.88 12.72
CA HIS A 340 -11.24 12.24 13.14
C HIS A 340 -12.71 12.60 12.89
N GLN A 341 -13.28 12.17 11.77
CA GLN A 341 -14.66 12.50 11.40
C GLN A 341 -15.67 12.00 12.44
N ARG A 342 -15.40 10.84 13.04
CA ARG A 342 -16.27 10.24 14.07
C ARG A 342 -15.97 10.74 15.48
N THR A 343 -14.73 11.16 15.75
CA THR A 343 -14.29 11.49 17.12
C THR A 343 -14.04 12.97 17.35
N GLY A 344 -13.79 13.76 16.30
CA GLY A 344 -13.33 15.15 16.38
C GLY A 344 -11.90 15.29 16.90
N LEU A 345 -11.17 14.19 17.15
CA LEU A 345 -9.82 14.19 17.72
C LEU A 345 -8.76 14.16 16.62
N VAL A 346 -7.62 14.82 16.83
CA VAL A 346 -6.46 14.81 15.94
C VAL A 346 -5.16 14.57 16.72
N GLY A 347 -4.11 14.12 16.03
CA GLY A 347 -2.78 13.96 16.58
C GLY A 347 -2.70 13.00 17.77
N TRP A 348 -2.02 13.42 18.84
CA TRP A 348 -1.81 12.58 20.02
C TRP A 348 -3.10 12.11 20.73
N PRO A 349 -4.13 12.93 20.94
CA PRO A 349 -5.40 12.47 21.52
C PRO A 349 -6.04 11.34 20.73
N LEU A 350 -6.12 11.44 19.39
CA LEU A 350 -6.65 10.40 18.53
C LEU A 350 -5.82 9.12 18.63
N PHE A 351 -4.49 9.25 18.55
CA PHE A 351 -3.58 8.11 18.64
C PHE A 351 -3.71 7.36 19.98
N LEU A 352 -3.79 8.08 21.09
CA LEU A 352 -3.93 7.47 22.41
C LEU A 352 -5.26 6.72 22.57
N VAL A 353 -6.36 7.25 22.02
CA VAL A 353 -7.66 6.56 21.99
C VAL A 353 -7.57 5.30 21.16
N ARG A 354 -7.00 5.37 19.95
CA ARG A 354 -6.81 4.23 19.05
C ARG A 354 -5.96 3.13 19.68
N VAL A 355 -4.82 3.48 20.26
CA VAL A 355 -3.91 2.53 20.94
C VAL A 355 -4.55 1.97 22.21
N GLY A 356 -5.25 2.79 22.99
CA GLY A 356 -5.95 2.36 24.20
C GLY A 356 -7.04 1.33 23.88
N LEU A 357 -7.88 1.60 22.88
CA LEU A 357 -8.92 0.66 22.42
C LEU A 357 -8.31 -0.62 21.86
N SER A 358 -7.29 -0.50 21.01
CA SER A 358 -6.60 -1.66 20.44
C SER A 358 -5.96 -2.53 21.53
N GLY A 359 -5.33 -1.89 22.52
CA GLY A 359 -4.75 -2.57 23.66
C GLY A 359 -5.80 -3.28 24.54
N ALA A 360 -6.94 -2.63 24.79
CA ALA A 360 -8.03 -3.22 25.55
C ALA A 360 -8.61 -4.46 24.84
N VAL A 361 -8.92 -4.34 23.54
CA VAL A 361 -9.45 -5.45 22.73
C VAL A 361 -8.44 -6.59 22.65
N ALA A 362 -7.15 -6.28 22.42
CA ALA A 362 -6.09 -7.28 22.39
C ALA A 362 -5.92 -8.01 23.74
N ALA A 363 -5.98 -7.28 24.85
CA ALA A 363 -5.88 -7.87 26.19
C ALA A 363 -7.09 -8.76 26.49
N LEU A 364 -8.32 -8.30 26.18
CA LEU A 364 -9.53 -9.10 26.33
C LEU A 364 -9.47 -10.37 25.47
N SER A 365 -9.11 -10.26 24.19
CA SER A 365 -8.92 -11.40 23.30
C SER A 365 -7.88 -12.37 23.87
N PHE A 366 -6.74 -11.87 24.33
CA PHE A 366 -5.67 -12.70 24.88
C PHE A 366 -6.12 -13.49 26.12
N HIS A 367 -6.74 -12.83 27.08
CA HIS A 367 -7.10 -13.48 28.35
C HIS A 367 -8.34 -14.37 28.26
N PHE A 368 -9.38 -13.94 27.53
CA PHE A 368 -10.68 -14.61 27.52
C PHE A 368 -10.88 -15.56 26.32
N LEU A 369 -10.13 -15.40 25.24
CA LEU A 369 -10.28 -16.22 24.05
C LEU A 369 -9.01 -17.06 23.77
N GLU A 370 -7.85 -16.38 23.53
CA GLU A 370 -6.65 -17.08 23.09
C GLU A 370 -6.12 -18.04 24.17
N MET A 371 -5.97 -17.58 25.41
CA MET A 371 -5.40 -18.40 26.48
C MET A 371 -6.27 -19.61 26.85
N PRO A 372 -7.62 -19.53 26.97
CA PRO A 372 -8.46 -20.70 27.17
C PRO A 372 -8.37 -21.73 26.04
N VAL A 373 -8.41 -21.29 24.77
CA VAL A 373 -8.27 -22.19 23.61
C VAL A 373 -6.88 -22.84 23.57
N ARG A 374 -5.82 -22.10 23.86
CA ARG A 374 -4.44 -22.62 23.94
C ARG A 374 -4.27 -23.62 25.08
N ARG A 375 -4.95 -23.43 26.22
CA ARG A 375 -4.98 -24.37 27.35
C ARG A 375 -5.79 -25.64 27.10
N GLY A 376 -6.52 -25.71 25.99
CA GLY A 376 -7.13 -26.94 25.52
C GLY A 376 -8.63 -27.08 25.72
N VAL A 377 -9.38 -25.98 25.88
CA VAL A 377 -10.84 -26.00 25.92
C VAL A 377 -11.45 -26.69 24.67
N LEU A 378 -10.77 -26.56 23.51
CA LEU A 378 -11.12 -27.23 22.24
C LEU A 378 -10.12 -28.36 21.92
N ARG A 379 -9.99 -29.38 22.78
CA ARG A 379 -9.15 -30.57 22.52
C ARG A 379 -9.95 -31.71 21.90
N GLY A 380 -9.25 -32.58 21.16
CA GLY A 380 -9.83 -33.77 20.55
C GLY A 380 -10.74 -33.47 19.35
N TRP A 381 -11.71 -34.36 19.11
CA TRP A 381 -12.61 -34.28 17.94
C TRP A 381 -13.44 -32.97 17.89
N ARG A 382 -13.78 -32.40 19.06
CA ARG A 382 -14.50 -31.12 19.15
C ARG A 382 -13.77 -30.00 18.45
N GLY A 383 -12.43 -29.93 18.58
CA GLY A 383 -11.61 -28.91 17.88
C GLY A 383 -11.56 -29.13 16.36
N TRP A 384 -11.54 -30.39 15.93
CA TRP A 384 -11.53 -30.73 14.50
C TRP A 384 -12.85 -30.40 13.79
N VAL A 385 -13.97 -30.42 14.51
CA VAL A 385 -15.28 -30.03 13.97
C VAL A 385 -15.56 -28.53 14.15
N ALA A 386 -15.26 -27.98 15.33
CA ALA A 386 -15.55 -26.59 15.65
C ALA A 386 -14.75 -25.59 14.79
N ALA A 387 -13.48 -25.89 14.47
CA ALA A 387 -12.65 -24.98 13.70
C ALA A 387 -13.15 -24.79 12.25
N PRO A 388 -13.42 -25.83 11.45
CA PRO A 388 -14.00 -25.66 10.11
C PRO A 388 -15.39 -24.99 10.14
N LEU A 389 -16.25 -25.34 11.11
CA LEU A 389 -17.55 -24.71 11.25
C LEU A 389 -17.45 -23.22 11.59
N ALA A 390 -16.53 -22.84 12.47
CA ALA A 390 -16.29 -21.43 12.81
C ALA A 390 -15.75 -20.65 11.60
N VAL A 391 -14.80 -21.23 10.85
CA VAL A 391 -14.26 -20.64 9.62
C VAL A 391 -15.36 -20.49 8.57
N GLY A 392 -16.11 -21.55 8.27
CA GLY A 392 -17.22 -21.53 7.32
C GLY A 392 -18.34 -20.56 7.74
N GLY A 393 -18.72 -20.58 9.01
CA GLY A 393 -19.71 -19.65 9.56
C GLY A 393 -19.27 -18.19 9.46
N THR A 394 -17.98 -17.88 9.70
CA THR A 394 -17.43 -16.53 9.52
C THR A 394 -17.44 -16.13 8.05
N ALA A 395 -17.09 -17.03 7.12
CA ALA A 395 -17.17 -16.75 5.69
C ALA A 395 -18.60 -16.41 5.26
N VAL A 396 -19.59 -17.21 5.68
CA VAL A 396 -21.02 -16.95 5.40
C VAL A 396 -21.47 -15.62 6.00
N LEU A 397 -21.07 -15.32 7.24
CA LEU A 397 -21.38 -14.06 7.90
C LEU A 397 -20.83 -12.86 7.12
N VAL A 398 -19.57 -12.91 6.70
CA VAL A 398 -18.94 -11.85 5.90
C VAL A 398 -19.67 -11.65 4.57
N VAL A 399 -19.97 -12.73 3.85
CA VAL A 399 -20.71 -12.67 2.58
C VAL A 399 -22.11 -12.09 2.79
N ALA A 400 -22.81 -12.50 3.84
CA ALA A 400 -24.14 -11.98 4.17
C ALA A 400 -24.10 -10.51 4.58
N ALA A 401 -23.14 -10.12 5.43
CA ALA A 401 -22.96 -8.74 5.88
C ALA A 401 -22.60 -7.77 4.74
N THR A 402 -22.01 -8.28 3.66
CA THR A 402 -21.63 -7.51 2.48
C THR A 402 -22.53 -7.77 1.26
N ALA A 403 -23.72 -8.38 1.45
CA ALA A 403 -24.63 -8.72 0.35
C ALA A 403 -25.22 -7.48 -0.37
N GLY A 404 -25.27 -6.33 0.31
CA GLY A 404 -25.70 -5.05 -0.26
C GLY A 404 -24.64 -4.35 -1.12
N ALA A 405 -23.53 -5.03 -1.45
CA ALA A 405 -22.52 -4.47 -2.34
C ALA A 405 -23.13 -4.14 -3.70
N THR A 406 -23.15 -2.87 -4.05
CA THR A 406 -23.30 -2.45 -5.44
C THR A 406 -22.09 -2.97 -6.20
N THR A 407 -22.26 -3.36 -7.46
CA THR A 407 -21.13 -3.77 -8.31
C THR A 407 -20.04 -2.71 -8.19
N PRO A 408 -18.81 -3.06 -7.76
CA PRO A 408 -17.75 -2.08 -7.73
C PRO A 408 -17.61 -1.54 -9.16
N VAL A 409 -17.64 -0.23 -9.30
CA VAL A 409 -17.03 0.37 -10.48
C VAL A 409 -15.57 0.02 -10.33
N THR A 410 -15.11 -0.95 -11.10
CA THR A 410 -13.72 -1.42 -11.06
C THR A 410 -12.85 -0.22 -11.33
N ALA A 411 -12.18 0.27 -10.30
CA ALA A 411 -11.07 1.18 -10.48
C ALA A 411 -10.09 0.44 -11.42
N VAL A 412 -9.75 1.06 -12.52
CA VAL A 412 -8.69 0.56 -13.41
C VAL A 412 -7.45 0.41 -12.52
N PRO A 413 -6.77 -0.75 -12.51
CA PRO A 413 -5.61 -0.95 -11.66
C PRO A 413 -4.58 0.16 -11.91
N PRO A 414 -4.11 0.87 -10.88
CA PRO A 414 -2.98 1.78 -11.06
C PRO A 414 -1.75 0.92 -11.34
N GLY A 415 -1.17 1.02 -12.52
CA GLY A 415 0.09 0.34 -12.78
C GLY A 415 0.30 -0.22 -14.17
N THR A 416 -0.67 -0.19 -15.04
CA THR A 416 -0.38 -0.29 -16.47
C THR A 416 -0.29 1.14 -16.99
N GLY A 417 0.89 1.58 -17.39
CA GLY A 417 1.08 2.78 -18.21
C GLY A 417 0.44 2.55 -19.59
N ALA A 418 -0.83 2.16 -19.56
CA ALA A 418 -1.66 2.12 -20.72
C ALA A 418 -2.24 3.52 -20.84
N SER A 419 -1.68 4.30 -21.74
CA SER A 419 -2.46 5.37 -22.35
C SER A 419 -3.80 4.73 -22.75
N VAL A 420 -4.91 5.24 -22.22
CA VAL A 420 -6.23 4.87 -22.72
C VAL A 420 -6.35 5.49 -24.11
N THR A 421 -5.62 4.90 -25.04
CA THR A 421 -5.77 5.17 -26.47
C THR A 421 -6.97 4.34 -26.94
N HIS A 422 -7.90 5.03 -27.56
CA HIS A 422 -8.97 4.57 -28.42
C HIS A 422 -10.34 4.36 -27.76
N GLY A 423 -11.20 5.34 -27.99
CA GLY A 423 -12.60 5.07 -28.19
C GLY A 423 -12.77 4.23 -29.46
N THR A 424 -12.84 2.90 -29.33
CA THR A 424 -13.18 2.03 -30.43
C THR A 424 -14.66 2.17 -30.76
N ALA A 425 -14.95 2.41 -32.02
CA ALA A 425 -16.29 2.17 -32.56
C ALA A 425 -16.73 0.72 -32.23
N PRO A 426 -18.01 0.47 -31.97
CA PRO A 426 -18.50 -0.84 -31.60
C PRO A 426 -18.25 -1.85 -32.73
N GLY A 427 -17.34 -2.81 -32.49
CA GLY A 427 -17.14 -3.94 -33.38
C GLY A 427 -15.69 -4.23 -33.82
N GLY A 428 -14.69 -4.11 -32.95
CA GLY A 428 -13.31 -4.52 -33.28
C GLY A 428 -12.64 -5.33 -32.19
N ASP A 429 -12.04 -6.44 -32.58
CA ASP A 429 -11.29 -7.42 -31.78
C ASP A 429 -10.07 -6.77 -31.07
N PRO A 430 -9.73 -7.08 -29.80
CA PRO A 430 -8.62 -6.47 -29.07
C PRO A 430 -7.28 -7.11 -29.47
N GLY A 431 -6.74 -6.76 -30.61
CA GLY A 431 -5.49 -7.39 -31.08
C GLY A 431 -4.71 -6.69 -32.17
N THR A 432 -5.20 -5.62 -32.75
CA THR A 432 -4.48 -4.93 -33.85
C THR A 432 -4.41 -3.45 -33.61
N SER A 433 -3.20 -2.93 -33.43
CA SER A 433 -2.90 -1.48 -33.53
C SER A 433 -3.30 -1.01 -34.92
N ALA A 434 -4.50 -0.42 -35.04
CA ALA A 434 -4.90 0.24 -36.26
C ALA A 434 -4.14 1.57 -36.36
N ILE A 435 -3.19 1.63 -37.28
CA ILE A 435 -2.63 2.88 -37.77
C ILE A 435 -3.81 3.65 -38.39
N VAL A 436 -4.30 4.67 -37.69
CA VAL A 436 -5.30 5.58 -38.23
C VAL A 436 -4.63 6.43 -39.30
N THR A 437 -4.96 6.16 -40.57
CA THR A 437 -4.55 7.01 -41.68
C THR A 437 -5.05 8.44 -41.44
N PRO A 438 -4.21 9.47 -41.65
CA PRO A 438 -4.61 10.86 -41.49
C PRO A 438 -5.77 11.18 -42.45
N VAL A 439 -6.95 11.44 -41.90
CA VAL A 439 -8.06 12.00 -42.66
C VAL A 439 -7.84 13.51 -42.75
N ALA A 440 -7.65 14.03 -43.96
CA ALA A 440 -7.54 15.46 -44.21
C ALA A 440 -8.72 16.21 -43.60
N ALA A 441 -8.46 17.34 -42.96
CA ALA A 441 -9.44 18.21 -42.34
C ALA A 441 -10.48 18.68 -43.38
N GLY A 442 -11.60 17.96 -43.47
CA GLY A 442 -12.76 18.31 -44.31
C GLY A 442 -13.77 19.12 -43.52
N THR A 443 -14.37 20.12 -44.13
CA THR A 443 -15.30 21.11 -43.57
C THR A 443 -16.67 20.56 -43.16
N GLY A 444 -16.82 19.25 -42.85
CA GLY A 444 -18.13 18.66 -42.58
C GLY A 444 -18.16 17.40 -41.69
N GLY A 445 -17.01 16.97 -41.08
CA GLY A 445 -16.95 15.81 -40.18
C GLY A 445 -17.15 16.15 -38.70
N PRO A 446 -17.21 15.14 -37.78
CA PRO A 446 -17.31 15.36 -36.35
C PRO A 446 -16.12 16.19 -35.84
N VAL A 447 -16.33 17.01 -34.80
CA VAL A 447 -15.29 17.80 -34.14
C VAL A 447 -14.29 16.85 -33.47
N ARG A 448 -13.00 17.04 -33.70
CA ARG A 448 -11.92 16.20 -33.13
C ARG A 448 -11.52 16.78 -31.79
N MET A 449 -11.80 16.05 -30.72
CA MET A 449 -11.51 16.45 -29.34
C MET A 449 -10.44 15.55 -28.74
N LEU A 450 -9.37 16.15 -28.29
CA LEU A 450 -8.30 15.50 -27.52
C LEU A 450 -8.43 15.88 -26.05
N LEU A 451 -8.43 14.89 -25.14
CA LEU A 451 -8.38 15.10 -23.69
C LEU A 451 -7.01 14.67 -23.20
N VAL A 452 -6.28 15.56 -22.56
CA VAL A 452 -4.95 15.29 -21.98
C VAL A 452 -4.91 15.71 -20.52
N GLY A 453 -3.95 15.16 -19.78
CA GLY A 453 -3.73 15.51 -18.38
C GLY A 453 -3.26 14.32 -17.54
N ASP A 454 -3.54 14.40 -16.26
CA ASP A 454 -3.19 13.39 -15.26
C ASP A 454 -4.27 12.30 -15.12
N SER A 455 -4.38 11.72 -13.91
CA SER A 455 -5.42 10.74 -13.60
C SER A 455 -6.84 11.34 -13.70
N GLU A 456 -7.02 12.63 -13.44
CA GLU A 456 -8.34 13.28 -13.57
C GLU A 456 -8.82 13.25 -15.03
N ALA A 457 -7.94 13.50 -16.01
CA ALA A 457 -8.25 13.35 -17.42
C ALA A 457 -8.70 11.91 -17.75
N SER A 458 -8.00 10.92 -17.23
CA SER A 458 -8.36 9.52 -17.45
C SER A 458 -9.75 9.18 -16.91
N PHE A 459 -10.09 9.66 -15.71
CA PHE A 459 -11.41 9.41 -15.10
C PHE A 459 -12.53 10.17 -15.80
N LEU A 460 -12.30 11.40 -16.25
CA LEU A 460 -13.26 12.14 -17.07
C LEU A 460 -13.54 11.44 -18.41
N GLY A 461 -12.54 10.80 -18.99
CA GLY A 461 -12.65 10.03 -20.22
C GLY A 461 -13.71 8.92 -20.17
N PHE A 462 -13.98 8.32 -19.00
CA PHE A 462 -15.04 7.32 -18.83
C PHE A 462 -16.46 7.86 -19.13
N GLY A 463 -16.70 9.14 -18.91
CA GLY A 463 -17.96 9.78 -19.27
C GLY A 463 -17.96 10.34 -20.69
N LEU A 464 -16.86 10.98 -21.10
CA LEU A 464 -16.76 11.67 -22.39
C LEU A 464 -16.71 10.71 -23.58
N GLY A 465 -15.93 9.64 -23.49
CA GLY A 465 -15.74 8.69 -24.60
C GLY A 465 -17.04 8.06 -25.11
N PRO A 466 -17.85 7.40 -24.25
CA PRO A 466 -19.07 6.72 -24.67
C PRO A 466 -20.12 7.63 -25.32
N ASP A 467 -20.25 8.89 -24.89
CA ASP A 467 -21.30 9.80 -25.33
C ASP A 467 -20.83 10.74 -26.46
N SER A 468 -19.54 10.74 -26.81
CA SER A 468 -18.92 11.72 -27.72
C SER A 468 -19.57 11.77 -29.10
N THR A 469 -19.83 10.62 -29.73
CA THR A 469 -20.42 10.55 -31.07
C THR A 469 -21.83 11.11 -31.13
N ALA A 470 -22.64 10.98 -30.09
CA ALA A 470 -23.98 11.53 -30.00
C ALA A 470 -23.98 13.08 -30.01
N HIS A 471 -22.87 13.71 -29.60
CA HIS A 471 -22.66 15.15 -29.61
C HIS A 471 -21.87 15.65 -30.83
N GLY A 472 -21.65 14.80 -31.84
CA GLY A 472 -20.87 15.14 -33.03
C GLY A 472 -19.38 15.33 -32.78
N VAL A 473 -18.84 14.66 -31.76
CA VAL A 473 -17.43 14.74 -31.35
C VAL A 473 -16.75 13.42 -31.61
N PHE A 474 -15.55 13.47 -32.21
CA PHE A 474 -14.63 12.34 -32.29
C PHE A 474 -13.55 12.48 -31.20
N TYR A 475 -13.60 11.61 -30.22
CA TYR A 475 -12.82 11.68 -28.97
C TYR A 475 -11.54 10.86 -29.01
N GLN A 476 -10.46 11.44 -28.51
CA GLN A 476 -9.23 10.75 -28.11
C GLN A 476 -8.79 11.23 -26.73
N GLY A 477 -8.27 10.32 -25.88
CA GLY A 477 -7.76 10.64 -24.54
C GLY A 477 -6.33 10.20 -24.35
N ASP A 478 -5.51 11.04 -23.69
CA ASP A 478 -4.15 10.75 -23.20
C ASP A 478 -3.97 11.27 -21.77
N GLY A 479 -4.65 10.63 -20.81
CA GLY A 479 -4.47 10.89 -19.39
C GLY A 479 -3.42 9.95 -18.79
N VAL A 480 -2.45 10.48 -18.02
CA VAL A 480 -1.38 9.69 -17.41
C VAL A 480 -1.39 9.84 -15.89
N PHE A 481 -1.63 8.72 -15.21
CA PHE A 481 -1.67 8.68 -13.76
C PHE A 481 -0.37 9.18 -13.13
N GLY A 482 -0.50 10.09 -12.18
CA GLY A 482 0.61 10.52 -11.35
C GLY A 482 1.54 11.55 -12.00
N CYS A 483 1.14 12.18 -13.11
CA CYS A 483 1.88 13.25 -13.76
C CYS A 483 1.17 14.58 -13.57
N GLY A 484 1.86 15.60 -13.07
CA GLY A 484 1.41 16.99 -13.13
C GLY A 484 2.02 17.73 -14.32
N LEU A 485 1.68 19.00 -14.51
CA LEU A 485 2.18 19.86 -15.59
C LEU A 485 3.71 20.00 -15.62
N SER A 486 4.35 19.85 -14.48
CA SER A 486 5.79 20.00 -14.36
C SER A 486 6.52 18.79 -14.92
N VAL A 487 7.28 19.01 -16.00
CA VAL A 487 8.14 18.01 -16.67
C VAL A 487 9.58 18.02 -16.17
N ASP A 488 9.91 18.93 -15.27
CA ASP A 488 11.23 19.04 -14.66
C ASP A 488 11.39 18.12 -13.42
N THR A 489 12.56 18.14 -12.79
CA THR A 489 12.87 17.35 -11.59
C THR A 489 12.23 17.90 -10.32
N THR A 490 11.07 18.54 -10.41
CA THR A 490 10.39 19.11 -9.26
C THR A 490 9.88 17.98 -8.34
N LEU A 491 10.21 18.07 -7.07
CA LEU A 491 9.70 17.19 -6.04
C LEU A 491 8.38 17.75 -5.53
N PHE A 492 7.42 16.86 -5.33
CA PHE A 492 6.12 17.20 -4.73
C PHE A 492 6.02 16.62 -3.33
N HIS A 493 5.48 17.38 -2.39
CA HIS A 493 4.91 16.83 -1.19
C HIS A 493 3.54 16.26 -1.51
N GLY A 494 3.23 15.04 -1.09
CA GLY A 494 1.94 14.44 -1.38
C GLY A 494 1.57 13.26 -0.50
N THR A 495 0.33 12.84 -0.64
CA THR A 495 -0.40 11.83 0.13
C THR A 495 0.17 10.40 0.06
N TYR A 496 1.19 10.14 -0.74
CA TYR A 496 1.64 8.78 -1.03
C TYR A 496 2.43 8.09 0.09
N VAL A 497 2.66 8.75 1.23
CA VAL A 497 3.46 8.17 2.30
C VAL A 497 2.84 8.46 3.66
N ALA A 498 2.32 7.42 4.30
CA ALA A 498 1.84 7.53 5.67
C ALA A 498 2.96 8.05 6.58
N GLY A 499 2.78 9.24 7.15
CA GLY A 499 3.64 9.80 8.17
C GLY A 499 4.80 10.66 7.72
N ARG A 500 5.15 10.68 6.46
CA ARG A 500 5.94 11.74 5.82
C ARG A 500 5.31 12.09 4.51
N VAL A 501 5.19 13.36 4.29
CA VAL A 501 4.85 13.92 3.00
C VAL A 501 5.76 13.28 1.96
N GLY A 502 5.18 12.56 1.00
CA GLY A 502 5.94 11.77 0.06
C GLY A 502 6.82 12.66 -0.78
N GLU A 503 8.09 12.66 -0.46
CA GLU A 503 9.09 13.12 -1.42
C GLU A 503 9.15 12.04 -2.49
N ARG A 504 8.67 12.30 -3.69
CA ARG A 504 9.13 11.54 -4.84
C ARG A 504 10.62 11.79 -4.96
N GLY A 505 11.42 10.82 -4.52
CA GLY A 505 12.86 10.91 -4.59
C GLY A 505 13.32 11.15 -6.02
N GLY A 506 13.62 12.37 -6.36
CA GLY A 506 14.58 12.79 -7.35
C GLY A 506 14.40 12.48 -8.82
N GLN A 507 13.43 11.66 -9.24
CA GLN A 507 13.18 11.43 -10.67
C GLN A 507 11.67 11.44 -10.97
N VAL A 508 11.26 12.37 -11.82
CA VAL A 508 9.96 12.34 -12.48
C VAL A 508 9.87 11.04 -13.27
N PRO A 509 8.77 10.26 -13.15
CA PRO A 509 8.57 9.06 -13.97
C PRO A 509 8.77 9.37 -15.46
N VAL A 510 9.38 8.45 -16.19
CA VAL A 510 9.67 8.66 -17.64
C VAL A 510 8.45 9.14 -18.43
N PRO A 511 7.22 8.62 -18.21
CA PRO A 511 6.02 9.15 -18.87
C PRO A 511 5.75 10.63 -18.58
N CYS A 512 6.03 11.11 -17.38
CA CYS A 512 5.83 12.52 -17.01
C CYS A 512 6.92 13.41 -17.62
N ALA A 513 8.19 12.99 -17.57
CA ALA A 513 9.31 13.74 -18.15
C ALA A 513 9.17 13.99 -19.66
N THR A 514 8.46 13.10 -20.36
CA THR A 514 8.22 13.20 -21.81
C THR A 514 6.82 13.70 -22.17
N GLN A 515 6.04 14.15 -21.22
CA GLN A 515 4.62 14.52 -21.39
C GLN A 515 4.39 15.55 -22.51
N LEU A 516 5.14 16.64 -22.53
CA LEU A 516 5.00 17.65 -23.59
C LEU A 516 5.37 17.13 -24.97
N VAL A 517 6.37 16.22 -25.06
CA VAL A 517 6.76 15.58 -26.33
C VAL A 517 5.66 14.64 -26.81
N ARG A 518 5.02 13.91 -25.90
CA ARG A 518 3.91 13.03 -26.20
C ARG A 518 2.70 13.83 -26.65
N TRP A 519 2.32 14.89 -25.93
CA TRP A 519 1.24 15.78 -26.32
C TRP A 519 1.47 16.45 -27.68
N GLN A 520 2.73 16.83 -28.01
CA GLN A 520 3.05 17.33 -29.34
C GLN A 520 2.78 16.25 -30.40
N ALA A 521 3.22 15.02 -30.18
CA ALA A 521 2.98 13.91 -31.09
C ALA A 521 1.47 13.60 -31.27
N ASP A 522 0.70 13.68 -30.18
CA ASP A 522 -0.76 13.50 -30.24
C ASP A 522 -1.43 14.61 -31.08
N VAL A 523 -1.07 15.87 -30.85
CA VAL A 523 -1.57 17.01 -31.63
C VAL A 523 -1.19 16.89 -33.09
N ASP A 524 0.05 16.52 -33.40
CA ASP A 524 0.55 16.36 -34.76
C ASP A 524 -0.09 15.16 -35.50
N THR A 525 -0.45 14.10 -34.78
CA THR A 525 -1.07 12.90 -35.36
C THR A 525 -2.59 13.02 -35.44
N PHE A 526 -3.19 13.47 -34.37
CA PHE A 526 -4.66 13.55 -34.24
C PHE A 526 -5.24 14.79 -34.89
N HIS A 527 -4.50 15.89 -35.01
CA HIS A 527 -4.94 17.21 -35.50
C HIS A 527 -6.28 17.64 -34.85
N PRO A 528 -6.33 17.84 -33.53
CA PRO A 528 -7.56 18.18 -32.84
C PRO A 528 -8.07 19.57 -33.24
N ASP A 529 -9.41 19.75 -33.22
CA ASP A 529 -10.06 21.06 -33.31
C ASP A 529 -10.13 21.72 -31.93
N VAL A 530 -10.24 20.90 -30.89
CA VAL A 530 -10.26 21.31 -29.49
C VAL A 530 -9.48 20.34 -28.62
N VAL A 531 -8.75 20.89 -27.65
CA VAL A 531 -8.01 20.10 -26.65
C VAL A 531 -8.50 20.48 -25.27
N LEU A 532 -8.92 19.50 -24.48
CA LEU A 532 -9.22 19.66 -23.06
C LEU A 532 -7.97 19.29 -22.24
N LEU A 533 -7.57 20.15 -21.31
CA LEU A 533 -6.50 19.90 -20.35
C LEU A 533 -7.09 19.81 -18.95
N ALA A 534 -6.99 18.63 -18.33
CA ALA A 534 -7.45 18.34 -16.97
C ALA A 534 -6.25 17.99 -16.08
N GLU A 535 -5.88 18.95 -15.25
CA GLU A 535 -4.77 18.88 -14.28
C GLU A 535 -5.17 19.66 -13.03
N GLY A 536 -4.62 19.33 -11.86
CA GLY A 536 -4.95 20.12 -10.68
C GLY A 536 -4.38 19.57 -9.38
N GLU A 537 -4.43 18.28 -9.13
CA GLU A 537 -4.03 17.70 -7.86
C GLU A 537 -2.55 17.95 -7.55
N TYR A 538 -1.69 17.82 -8.55
CA TYR A 538 -0.24 18.00 -8.37
C TYR A 538 0.16 19.48 -8.26
N GLU A 539 -0.56 20.35 -8.91
CA GLU A 539 -0.31 21.81 -8.97
C GLU A 539 -0.64 22.50 -7.64
N VAL A 540 -1.58 21.95 -6.87
CA VAL A 540 -1.94 22.49 -5.54
C VAL A 540 -1.08 21.96 -4.40
N ARG A 541 -0.21 20.98 -4.67
CA ARG A 541 0.74 20.43 -3.70
C ARG A 541 1.92 21.35 -3.45
N ASP A 542 2.57 21.18 -2.29
CA ASP A 542 3.85 21.84 -2.06
C ASP A 542 4.92 21.27 -2.99
N GLN A 543 5.74 22.16 -3.57
CA GLN A 543 6.81 21.79 -4.51
C GLN A 543 8.17 22.29 -4.01
N LEU A 544 9.22 21.53 -4.29
CA LEU A 544 10.58 21.91 -3.94
C LEU A 544 11.19 22.75 -5.08
N ILE A 545 11.32 24.05 -4.86
CA ILE A 545 11.91 25.00 -5.82
C ILE A 545 13.15 25.64 -5.20
N GLY A 546 14.30 25.47 -5.87
CA GLY A 546 15.57 26.05 -5.38
C GLY A 546 15.98 25.58 -3.98
N GLY A 547 15.61 24.35 -3.61
CA GLY A 547 15.91 23.79 -2.29
C GLY A 547 14.94 24.22 -1.16
N THR A 548 13.89 24.96 -1.49
CA THR A 548 12.88 25.42 -0.52
C THR A 548 11.50 24.87 -0.90
N TRP A 549 10.78 24.34 0.07
CA TRP A 549 9.40 23.94 -0.11
C TRP A 549 8.48 25.17 -0.18
N VAL A 550 7.73 25.27 -1.26
CA VAL A 550 6.81 26.37 -1.53
C VAL A 550 5.41 25.84 -1.85
N HIS A 551 4.40 26.60 -1.50
CA HIS A 551 3.00 26.25 -1.76
C HIS A 551 2.40 27.17 -2.84
N ILE A 552 1.31 26.71 -3.47
CA ILE A 552 0.52 27.53 -4.39
C ILE A 552 -0.01 28.77 -3.65
N GLY A 553 0.05 29.95 -4.29
CA GLY A 553 -0.15 31.25 -3.66
C GLY A 553 1.16 31.95 -3.28
N SER A 554 2.29 31.23 -3.25
CA SER A 554 3.62 31.88 -3.22
C SER A 554 4.02 32.33 -4.63
N SER A 555 4.72 33.45 -4.73
CA SER A 555 5.15 33.98 -6.04
C SER A 555 6.05 32.99 -6.81
N ALA A 556 6.82 32.19 -6.11
CA ALA A 556 7.71 31.19 -6.73
C ALA A 556 6.90 30.10 -7.44
N LEU A 557 5.91 29.50 -6.76
CA LEU A 557 5.10 28.44 -7.35
C LEU A 557 4.10 28.99 -8.36
N ASP A 558 3.45 30.11 -8.08
CA ASP A 558 2.52 30.76 -9.02
C ASP A 558 3.15 31.11 -10.36
N ASN A 559 4.41 31.63 -10.33
CA ASN A 559 5.15 31.94 -11.56
C ASN A 559 5.52 30.66 -12.33
N LYS A 560 5.92 29.61 -11.61
CA LYS A 560 6.25 28.31 -12.21
C LYS A 560 5.01 27.71 -12.88
N GLU A 561 3.90 27.59 -12.17
CA GLU A 561 2.64 27.05 -12.70
C GLU A 561 2.12 27.85 -13.90
N THR A 562 2.23 29.18 -13.85
CA THR A 562 1.87 30.04 -14.98
C THR A 562 2.75 29.77 -16.21
N ALA A 563 4.05 29.55 -16.03
CA ALA A 563 4.99 29.23 -17.11
C ALA A 563 4.72 27.82 -17.67
N ASP A 564 4.44 26.85 -16.83
CA ASP A 564 4.13 25.47 -17.22
C ASP A 564 2.83 25.40 -18.02
N LEU A 565 1.79 26.07 -17.55
CA LEU A 565 0.51 26.23 -18.27
C LEU A 565 0.71 26.90 -19.64
N ALA A 566 1.54 27.95 -19.71
CA ALA A 566 1.83 28.62 -20.96
C ALA A 566 2.55 27.71 -21.96
N ARG A 567 3.51 26.89 -21.50
CA ARG A 567 4.20 25.86 -22.31
C ARG A 567 3.21 24.80 -22.80
N ALA A 568 2.41 24.24 -21.90
CA ALA A 568 1.42 23.22 -22.22
C ALA A 568 0.42 23.73 -23.26
N THR A 569 -0.18 24.91 -23.04
CA THR A 569 -1.14 25.48 -23.97
C THR A 569 -0.52 25.85 -25.32
N SER A 570 0.75 26.22 -25.38
CA SER A 570 1.49 26.44 -26.64
C SER A 570 1.64 25.16 -27.45
N VAL A 571 2.02 24.06 -26.80
CA VAL A 571 2.14 22.73 -27.44
C VAL A 571 0.77 22.26 -27.93
N LEU A 572 -0.23 22.26 -27.05
CA LEU A 572 -1.57 21.75 -27.34
C LEU A 572 -2.32 22.55 -28.40
N GLY A 573 -2.04 23.85 -28.50
CA GLY A 573 -2.63 24.74 -29.52
C GLY A 573 -1.77 24.89 -30.79
N SER A 574 -0.67 24.16 -30.95
CA SER A 574 0.31 24.36 -32.05
C SER A 574 -0.25 24.13 -33.45
N THR A 575 -1.28 23.29 -33.59
CA THR A 575 -1.98 23.01 -34.87
C THR A 575 -3.20 23.89 -35.10
N GLY A 576 -3.46 24.90 -34.24
CA GLY A 576 -4.58 25.79 -34.33
C GLY A 576 -5.84 25.36 -33.53
N ALA A 577 -5.71 24.30 -32.73
CA ALA A 577 -6.76 23.87 -31.83
C ALA A 577 -7.09 24.93 -30.77
N THR A 578 -8.38 25.03 -30.38
CA THR A 578 -8.75 25.75 -29.17
C THR A 578 -8.43 24.92 -27.95
N VAL A 579 -7.63 25.45 -27.03
CA VAL A 579 -7.28 24.77 -25.77
C VAL A 579 -8.29 25.16 -24.68
N VAL A 580 -8.86 24.18 -24.01
CA VAL A 580 -9.81 24.36 -22.91
C VAL A 580 -9.18 23.88 -21.62
N LEU A 581 -8.90 24.79 -20.70
CA LEU A 581 -8.41 24.48 -19.37
C LEU A 581 -9.60 24.12 -18.47
N LEU A 582 -9.62 22.90 -17.93
CA LEU A 582 -10.64 22.49 -16.97
C LEU A 582 -10.23 22.95 -15.58
N THR A 583 -11.13 23.62 -14.85
CA THR A 583 -10.82 24.00 -13.46
C THR A 583 -10.72 22.76 -12.58
N ALA A 584 -9.70 22.73 -11.73
CA ALA A 584 -9.56 21.70 -10.72
C ALA A 584 -10.73 21.75 -9.73
N PRO A 585 -11.36 20.62 -9.43
CA PRO A 585 -12.38 20.54 -8.39
C PRO A 585 -11.73 20.61 -7.00
N TYR A 586 -12.54 20.78 -5.94
CA TYR A 586 -12.00 20.69 -4.59
C TYR A 586 -11.65 19.25 -4.26
N TYR A 587 -10.60 19.10 -3.44
CA TYR A 587 -10.10 17.81 -2.95
C TYR A 587 -10.48 17.61 -1.48
N ARG A 588 -10.66 16.39 -1.08
CA ARG A 588 -10.79 15.96 0.30
C ARG A 588 -10.25 14.55 0.42
N GLN A 589 -8.94 14.49 0.38
CA GLN A 589 -8.23 13.24 0.51
C GLN A 589 -8.46 12.64 1.89
N GLN A 590 -8.19 11.37 2.04
CA GLN A 590 -8.28 10.75 3.35
C GLN A 590 -7.32 11.42 4.32
N GLU A 591 -7.80 11.59 5.54
CA GLU A 591 -6.99 12.16 6.63
C GLU A 591 -5.69 11.39 6.80
N GLN A 592 -4.62 12.12 7.10
CA GLN A 592 -3.37 11.53 7.54
C GLN A 592 -3.63 10.60 8.72
N GLY A 593 -2.78 9.59 8.94
CA GLY A 593 -2.95 8.67 10.05
C GLY A 593 -3.08 9.32 11.43
N ASN A 594 -2.64 10.59 11.57
CA ASN A 594 -2.82 11.42 12.76
C ASN A 594 -4.16 12.19 12.80
N GLY A 595 -5.04 12.03 11.80
CA GLY A 595 -6.33 12.70 11.69
C GLY A 595 -6.27 14.15 11.17
N GLN A 596 -5.10 14.63 10.72
CA GLN A 596 -4.99 15.93 10.06
C GLN A 596 -5.35 15.81 8.58
N GLY A 597 -5.99 16.83 8.02
CA GLY A 597 -6.19 16.95 6.57
C GLY A 597 -4.87 17.21 5.86
N TRP A 598 -4.88 17.02 4.55
CA TRP A 598 -3.74 17.32 3.71
C TRP A 598 -3.74 18.80 3.31
N PRO A 599 -2.58 19.43 3.09
CA PRO A 599 -2.53 20.83 2.66
C PRO A 599 -3.28 21.09 1.35
N GLU A 600 -3.29 20.15 0.43
CA GLU A 600 -4.00 20.21 -0.85
C GLU A 600 -5.53 20.17 -0.73
N ASP A 601 -6.06 19.74 0.43
CA ASP A 601 -7.50 19.79 0.73
C ASP A 601 -7.99 21.20 1.07
N ASP A 602 -7.07 22.18 1.22
CA ASP A 602 -7.43 23.57 1.44
C ASP A 602 -8.06 24.17 0.17
N PRO A 603 -9.36 24.55 0.21
CA PRO A 603 -10.03 25.16 -0.94
C PRO A 603 -9.33 26.41 -1.48
N ALA A 604 -8.59 27.13 -0.63
CA ALA A 604 -7.85 28.33 -1.04
C ALA A 604 -6.76 27.99 -2.07
N ARG A 605 -6.14 26.84 -1.97
CA ARG A 605 -5.10 26.36 -2.92
C ARG A 605 -5.73 26.09 -4.30
N VAL A 606 -6.84 25.34 -4.33
CA VAL A 606 -7.58 25.05 -5.56
C VAL A 606 -8.09 26.35 -6.20
N ASN A 607 -8.68 27.24 -5.41
CA ASN A 607 -9.13 28.55 -5.88
C ASN A 607 -7.99 29.36 -6.49
N ARG A 608 -6.78 29.29 -5.89
CA ARG A 608 -5.61 29.99 -6.43
C ARG A 608 -5.17 29.40 -7.76
N TYR A 609 -5.06 28.07 -7.86
CA TYR A 609 -4.73 27.41 -9.12
C TYR A 609 -5.75 27.75 -10.21
N ASN A 610 -7.05 27.63 -9.92
CA ASN A 610 -8.11 27.99 -10.86
C ASN A 610 -8.07 29.47 -11.28
N ALA A 611 -7.57 30.36 -10.43
CA ALA A 611 -7.33 31.76 -10.80
C ALA A 611 -6.16 31.89 -11.78
N LEU A 612 -5.09 31.08 -11.64
CA LEU A 612 -3.98 31.06 -12.62
C LEU A 612 -4.45 30.55 -13.98
N LEU A 613 -5.29 29.52 -14.06
CA LEU A 613 -5.90 29.04 -15.31
C LEU A 613 -6.63 30.18 -16.03
N ARG A 614 -7.49 30.93 -15.31
CA ARG A 614 -8.22 32.08 -15.86
C ARG A 614 -7.28 33.21 -16.30
N GLN A 615 -6.18 33.43 -15.59
CA GLN A 615 -5.19 34.43 -15.95
C GLN A 615 -4.44 34.06 -17.25
N VAL A 616 -4.06 32.79 -17.43
CA VAL A 616 -3.43 32.30 -18.66
C VAL A 616 -4.41 32.41 -19.84
N ALA A 617 -5.65 32.00 -19.66
CA ALA A 617 -6.68 32.13 -20.68
C ALA A 617 -6.89 33.59 -21.11
N ALA A 618 -6.97 34.51 -20.17
CA ALA A 618 -7.17 35.94 -20.46
C ALA A 618 -6.05 36.55 -21.31
N ARG A 619 -4.82 35.99 -21.20
CA ARG A 619 -3.65 36.44 -22.00
C ARG A 619 -3.55 35.80 -23.38
N SER A 620 -4.42 34.86 -23.73
CA SER A 620 -4.31 34.05 -24.95
C SER A 620 -4.96 34.62 -26.18
N ASN A 621 -5.60 35.79 -26.07
CA ASN A 621 -6.42 36.39 -27.16
C ASN A 621 -7.49 35.41 -27.71
N GLY A 622 -8.15 34.67 -26.80
CA GLY A 622 -9.24 33.76 -27.13
C GLY A 622 -8.84 32.36 -27.63
N ARG A 623 -7.55 32.07 -27.73
CA ARG A 623 -7.05 30.72 -28.11
C ARG A 623 -7.16 29.71 -26.98
N VAL A 624 -7.16 30.18 -25.75
CA VAL A 624 -7.33 29.36 -24.55
C VAL A 624 -8.62 29.80 -23.84
N VAL A 625 -9.45 28.85 -23.44
CA VAL A 625 -10.72 29.05 -22.76
C VAL A 625 -10.71 28.28 -21.46
N VAL A 626 -11.47 28.69 -20.45
CA VAL A 626 -11.65 27.96 -19.20
C VAL A 626 -13.04 27.35 -19.15
N ALA A 627 -13.11 26.06 -18.83
CA ALA A 627 -14.36 25.37 -18.51
C ALA A 627 -14.44 25.09 -17.01
N ASP A 628 -15.47 25.62 -16.36
CA ASP A 628 -15.58 25.58 -14.89
C ASP A 628 -16.17 24.24 -14.42
N VAL A 629 -15.34 23.22 -14.38
CA VAL A 629 -15.66 21.88 -13.84
C VAL A 629 -15.86 21.94 -12.33
N ASN A 630 -15.07 22.75 -11.63
CA ASN A 630 -15.20 22.96 -10.19
C ASN A 630 -16.63 23.35 -9.80
N ALA A 631 -17.20 24.36 -10.45
CA ALA A 631 -18.55 24.82 -10.14
C ALA A 631 -19.66 23.77 -10.41
N ARG A 632 -19.38 22.76 -11.24
CA ARG A 632 -20.35 21.70 -11.55
C ARG A 632 -20.24 20.49 -10.64
N LEU A 633 -19.04 20.17 -10.22
CA LEU A 633 -18.80 19.05 -9.31
C LEU A 633 -18.91 19.45 -7.84
N ASP A 634 -18.67 20.73 -7.55
CA ASP A 634 -18.68 21.31 -6.21
C ASP A 634 -19.54 22.59 -6.16
N PRO A 635 -20.85 22.50 -6.48
CA PRO A 635 -21.71 23.65 -6.71
C PRO A 635 -21.93 24.54 -5.48
N GLN A 636 -21.59 24.05 -4.30
CA GLN A 636 -21.71 24.80 -3.04
C GLN A 636 -20.40 25.53 -2.67
N GLY A 637 -19.36 25.47 -3.53
CA GLY A 637 -18.07 26.12 -3.28
C GLY A 637 -17.17 25.41 -2.26
N HIS A 638 -17.45 24.14 -1.96
CA HIS A 638 -16.65 23.26 -1.15
C HIS A 638 -16.76 21.83 -1.68
N PHE A 639 -15.83 20.96 -1.29
CA PHE A 639 -15.80 19.55 -1.69
C PHE A 639 -17.15 18.87 -1.47
N THR A 640 -17.63 18.19 -2.52
CA THR A 640 -18.92 17.51 -2.54
C THR A 640 -18.76 16.08 -3.05
N THR A 641 -19.30 15.12 -2.30
CA THR A 641 -19.30 13.70 -2.71
C THR A 641 -20.48 13.35 -3.60
N THR A 642 -21.57 14.12 -3.52
CA THR A 642 -22.85 13.83 -4.20
C THR A 642 -23.43 15.08 -4.81
N VAL A 643 -23.77 15.02 -6.10
CA VAL A 643 -24.47 16.08 -6.85
C VAL A 643 -25.73 15.46 -7.46
N ASP A 644 -26.87 16.10 -7.31
CA ASP A 644 -28.17 15.64 -7.83
C ASP A 644 -28.51 14.18 -7.46
N GLY A 645 -28.11 13.77 -6.23
CA GLY A 645 -28.34 12.41 -5.73
C GLY A 645 -27.38 11.35 -6.28
N GLN A 646 -26.39 11.74 -7.09
CA GLN A 646 -25.39 10.83 -7.64
C GLN A 646 -24.05 11.00 -6.92
N VAL A 647 -23.37 9.89 -6.61
CA VAL A 647 -22.02 9.92 -6.05
C VAL A 647 -21.05 10.31 -7.16
N VAL A 648 -20.48 11.52 -7.07
CA VAL A 648 -19.60 12.11 -8.10
C VAL A 648 -18.12 11.97 -7.79
N ARG A 649 -17.74 11.61 -6.56
CA ARG A 649 -16.36 11.42 -6.11
C ARG A 649 -16.13 10.01 -5.62
N PHE A 650 -14.97 9.45 -5.93
CA PHE A 650 -14.48 8.23 -5.28
C PHE A 650 -14.14 8.49 -3.81
N ALA A 651 -14.02 7.42 -3.04
CA ALA A 651 -13.67 7.47 -1.61
C ALA A 651 -12.26 8.04 -1.34
N ASP A 652 -11.40 8.13 -2.37
CA ASP A 652 -10.09 8.78 -2.28
C ASP A 652 -10.18 10.31 -2.14
N GLY A 653 -11.36 10.90 -2.43
CA GLY A 653 -11.58 12.33 -2.35
C GLY A 653 -10.88 13.17 -3.43
N ILE A 654 -10.34 12.50 -4.47
CA ILE A 654 -9.66 13.13 -5.61
C ILE A 654 -10.47 12.90 -6.89
N HIS A 655 -10.61 11.63 -7.26
CA HIS A 655 -11.07 11.25 -8.58
C HIS A 655 -12.59 11.31 -8.72
N VAL A 656 -13.00 11.66 -9.93
CA VAL A 656 -14.41 11.70 -10.33
C VAL A 656 -14.88 10.29 -10.67
N THR A 657 -16.05 9.88 -10.13
CA THR A 657 -16.65 8.59 -10.48
C THR A 657 -17.15 8.59 -11.94
N PRO A 658 -17.38 7.43 -12.56
CA PRO A 658 -18.05 7.37 -13.86
C PRO A 658 -19.42 8.08 -13.88
N ALA A 659 -20.16 8.06 -12.76
CA ALA A 659 -21.41 8.81 -12.64
C ALA A 659 -21.17 10.32 -12.63
N GLY A 660 -20.14 10.78 -11.91
CA GLY A 660 -19.73 12.19 -11.92
C GLY A 660 -19.20 12.65 -13.27
N ALA A 661 -18.39 11.83 -13.95
CA ALA A 661 -17.95 12.12 -15.31
C ALA A 661 -19.14 12.21 -16.27
N LYS A 662 -20.10 11.28 -16.19
CA LYS A 662 -21.31 11.28 -17.01
C LYS A 662 -22.23 12.48 -16.74
N LEU A 663 -22.24 12.99 -15.51
CA LEU A 663 -23.03 14.18 -15.14
C LEU A 663 -22.57 15.43 -15.90
N ILE A 664 -21.27 15.59 -16.11
CA ILE A 664 -20.69 16.79 -16.76
C ILE A 664 -20.38 16.59 -18.24
N SER A 665 -20.36 15.35 -18.73
CA SER A 665 -20.01 15.00 -20.12
C SER A 665 -20.85 15.72 -21.18
N PRO A 666 -22.19 15.74 -21.09
CA PRO A 666 -23.00 16.41 -22.13
C PRO A 666 -22.61 17.88 -22.31
N TRP A 667 -22.37 18.57 -21.20
CA TRP A 667 -21.96 19.96 -21.22
C TRP A 667 -20.57 20.17 -21.82
N LEU A 668 -19.59 19.34 -21.45
CA LEU A 668 -18.22 19.42 -21.98
C LEU A 668 -18.19 19.08 -23.48
N LEU A 669 -18.94 18.06 -23.89
CA LEU A 669 -19.05 17.66 -25.29
C LEU A 669 -19.73 18.76 -26.15
N ASP A 670 -20.83 19.34 -25.68
CA ASP A 670 -21.50 20.47 -26.37
C ASP A 670 -20.57 21.71 -26.45
N LEU A 671 -19.82 21.99 -25.38
CA LEU A 671 -18.84 23.08 -25.40
C LEU A 671 -17.75 22.79 -26.44
N SER A 672 -17.22 21.58 -26.45
CA SER A 672 -16.17 21.16 -27.40
C SER A 672 -16.65 21.20 -28.84
N ALA A 673 -17.87 20.74 -29.11
CA ALA A 673 -18.48 20.81 -30.44
C ALA A 673 -18.57 22.25 -30.94
N ARG A 674 -19.05 23.20 -30.11
CA ARG A 674 -19.13 24.60 -30.45
C ARG A 674 -17.77 25.25 -30.70
N LEU A 675 -16.79 25.02 -29.82
CA LEU A 675 -15.46 25.59 -29.91
C LEU A 675 -14.70 25.03 -31.12
N GLY A 676 -14.79 23.71 -31.36
CA GLY A 676 -14.14 23.07 -32.50
C GLY A 676 -14.73 23.54 -33.84
N ALA A 677 -16.06 23.70 -33.92
CA ALA A 677 -16.70 24.28 -35.10
C ALA A 677 -16.23 25.73 -35.35
N ALA A 678 -16.09 26.54 -34.29
CA ALA A 678 -15.59 27.92 -34.41
C ALA A 678 -14.10 27.95 -34.84
N ALA A 679 -13.27 27.06 -34.33
CA ALA A 679 -11.86 26.94 -34.72
C ALA A 679 -11.73 26.60 -36.22
N ARG A 680 -12.51 25.64 -36.73
CA ARG A 680 -12.56 25.32 -38.17
C ARG A 680 -13.01 26.49 -39.02
N ALA A 681 -14.04 27.21 -38.61
CA ALA A 681 -14.52 28.37 -39.32
C ALA A 681 -13.47 29.48 -39.41
N ALA A 682 -12.72 29.71 -38.32
CA ALA A 682 -11.61 30.67 -38.29
C ALA A 682 -10.46 30.26 -39.23
N ALA A 683 -10.10 28.98 -39.24
CA ALA A 683 -9.07 28.44 -40.14
C ALA A 683 -9.45 28.55 -41.62
N ALA A 684 -10.73 28.41 -41.98
CA ALA A 684 -11.24 28.52 -43.34
C ALA A 684 -11.23 29.98 -43.88
N VAL A 685 -11.22 30.97 -43.00
CA VAL A 685 -11.20 32.41 -43.37
C VAL A 685 -9.79 32.96 -43.56
N THR A 686 -8.75 32.28 -43.07
CA THR A 686 -7.35 32.70 -43.19
C THR A 686 -6.83 32.35 -44.59
N PRO A 687 -6.55 33.32 -45.54
CA PRO A 687 -6.08 32.98 -46.87
C PRO A 687 -4.69 32.34 -46.74
N THR A 688 -4.49 31.19 -47.38
CA THR A 688 -3.18 30.59 -47.58
C THR A 688 -2.40 31.49 -48.50
N THR A 689 -1.60 32.40 -47.96
CA THR A 689 -0.54 33.06 -48.74
C THR A 689 0.53 32.02 -49.03
N ALA A 690 0.40 31.37 -50.17
CA ALA A 690 1.49 30.53 -50.70
C ALA A 690 2.69 31.44 -51.01
N PRO A 691 3.88 31.05 -50.62
CA PRO A 691 5.08 31.74 -51.05
C PRO A 691 5.25 31.51 -52.56
N ARG A 692 5.37 32.60 -53.33
CA ARG A 692 5.81 32.57 -54.72
C ARG A 692 7.30 32.28 -54.83
#